data_4e20487f3201fd20738d188fa27dfc4f
#
_entry.id   4e20487f3201fd20738d188fa27dfc4f
#
_cell.length_a   1.000
_cell.length_b   1.000
_cell.length_c   1.000
_cell.angle_alpha   90.00
_cell.angle_beta   90.00
_cell.angle_gamma   90.00
#
_symmetry.space_group_name_H-M   'P 1'
#
loop_
_entity.id
_entity.type
_entity.pdbx_description
1 polymer ?
#
loop_
_entity_poly.entity_id
_entity_poly.type
_entity_poly.pdbx_seq_one_letter_code
_entity_poly.pdbx_strand_id
1 'polypeptide(L)'
;MQSLSVVMKQFIIFILFLGIFVCLFPFSAHSRQPIKVTGRIFSAVAESDRKEVLPYANVMLLAGNDSLYIKGSTSDIDGYFCIQFSPRSNVSYLLKASYMGMRPEYRKLTTDGKDLRLGNIVLSEGLELSEVVVTAPIKEVELVGDTTVINTAVYKTPEGSNLEELVKKIPGLEYDRQNKTLVYNGLPIAEINVNGEAFFAGNHALALENLPADLVSKIKVYDKRSEMEKFMGIKTGEENYVLDLQTKKEFNGTLMTSVAAGKGNNKKKEAELISNFFKTGGENLSVIAKSGNRNMTSANKDNRQDNVAVNFLKKFGKKIHLNGNVMYSNAINGNEGTSYYEQYLKTGNRYRYATSDRHNTNRMASTMLSMKWNIDKMTLLNLSGSFSAMEGTNGSDSRQVTYNEDPELDITAPFNGEENGQTENDIRVNGIRMNSRSTSANRQYFLNADLTRRLNEKGSSLGLTMQYSEGRGKNEAFSVSSTTYYQLQDEWGNDSVLYRNQYYDSPNRNRKFSLGLILTQPLHKSLRAQLSYKFRRENQNNDRNTYDLSRFFDGTDDEPLYTLPEGYEAAYTDSLSNRSRSHTTAHEVALHLNYTDRTWEINAGLSVVPERQSLDQKTGRMQADTLRTSVNYYPAVTVLWHKKKTRVQLSYEGDTKQPGLTELLTLTDNSDPLNITRGNPSLRPSYNQRVRLEARDTKIGLNGDMTWANTVNSVTRAVTYNTQTGGIESYPVNVNGNWNARATVRYQKRIKRRFSVTARTGASFSQNVSLINEGQQEMPERSTTHNTTLNANLRFGYQPQWGGFDLTGDWRFRHSTNLLRETGDYTRDYRLGVNAYADLPGGIQLRSDVDYSFRNGTNITPGEDDQVVWNASLSWRFLKQKKAELTFYWADILSQKKNFTRSVSSSGLSERHTQQIGSWFMLSFKYCFNKQL
;
A
#
# COMPACT_ATOMS: atom_id res chain seq x y z
N MET A 1 -31.42 -19.99 6.23
CA MET A 1 -32.26 -18.82 5.91
C MET A 1 -32.27 -17.73 6.98
N GLN A 2 -32.22 -18.07 8.29
CA GLN A 2 -32.17 -17.05 9.35
C GLN A 2 -30.89 -16.21 9.38
N SER A 3 -29.72 -16.77 9.02
CA SER A 3 -28.45 -16.02 9.00
C SER A 3 -28.38 -14.96 7.88
N LEU A 4 -29.01 -15.19 6.75
CA LEU A 4 -29.09 -14.23 5.65
C LEU A 4 -29.96 -13.01 6.03
N SER A 5 -30.99 -13.22 6.86
CA SER A 5 -31.87 -12.18 7.39
C SER A 5 -31.15 -11.22 8.36
N VAL A 6 -30.21 -11.72 9.17
CA VAL A 6 -29.43 -10.89 10.11
C VAL A 6 -28.42 -10.03 9.37
N VAL A 7 -27.70 -10.60 8.38
CA VAL A 7 -26.75 -9.88 7.56
C VAL A 7 -27.45 -8.82 6.69
N MET A 8 -28.61 -9.16 6.11
CA MET A 8 -29.43 -8.19 5.38
C MET A 8 -29.99 -7.07 6.27
N LYS A 9 -30.39 -7.38 7.50
CA LYS A 9 -30.82 -6.35 8.46
C LYS A 9 -29.67 -5.40 8.85
N GLN A 10 -28.48 -5.93 9.09
CA GLN A 10 -27.29 -5.10 9.38
C GLN A 10 -26.88 -4.27 8.18
N PHE A 11 -26.99 -4.80 6.95
CA PHE A 11 -26.71 -4.07 5.71
C PHE A 11 -27.75 -2.96 5.44
N ILE A 12 -29.02 -3.22 5.73
CA ILE A 12 -30.09 -2.22 5.63
C ILE A 12 -29.92 -1.11 6.67
N ILE A 13 -29.52 -1.45 7.91
CA ILE A 13 -29.20 -0.45 8.95
C ILE A 13 -28.02 0.42 8.53
N PHE A 14 -27.00 -0.16 7.90
CA PHE A 14 -25.85 0.58 7.37
C PHE A 14 -26.23 1.53 6.22
N ILE A 15 -27.08 1.08 5.30
CA ILE A 15 -27.63 1.92 4.21
C ILE A 15 -28.50 3.04 4.78
N LEU A 16 -29.33 2.75 5.79
CA LEU A 16 -30.14 3.76 6.49
C LEU A 16 -29.26 4.79 7.24
N PHE A 17 -28.18 4.34 7.88
CA PHE A 17 -27.21 5.24 8.51
C PHE A 17 -26.49 6.13 7.49
N LEU A 18 -26.14 5.57 6.34
CA LEU A 18 -25.58 6.32 5.20
C LEU A 18 -26.57 7.32 4.62
N GLY A 19 -27.85 6.93 4.52
CA GLY A 19 -28.97 7.80 4.09
C GLY A 19 -29.22 8.96 5.06
N ILE A 20 -29.18 8.71 6.36
CA ILE A 20 -29.31 9.74 7.40
C ILE A 20 -28.13 10.72 7.38
N PHE A 21 -26.89 10.24 7.12
CA PHE A 21 -25.72 11.12 7.01
C PHE A 21 -25.79 12.06 5.80
N VAL A 22 -26.37 11.59 4.69
CA VAL A 22 -26.61 12.42 3.48
C VAL A 22 -27.76 13.41 3.68
N CYS A 23 -28.78 13.07 4.49
CA CYS A 23 -29.93 13.93 4.74
C CYS A 23 -29.70 15.02 5.82
N LEU A 24 -28.64 14.93 6.62
CA LEU A 24 -28.33 15.92 7.68
C LEU A 24 -27.68 17.23 7.19
N PHE A 25 -27.38 17.34 5.90
CA PHE A 25 -26.89 18.60 5.33
C PHE A 25 -27.87 19.15 4.29
N PRO A 26 -28.71 20.13 4.67
CA PRO A 26 -29.56 20.80 3.71
C PRO A 26 -28.71 21.69 2.76
N PHE A 27 -28.59 21.26 1.51
CA PHE A 27 -28.01 22.11 0.45
C PHE A 27 -29.01 23.19 0.03
N SER A 28 -28.90 24.34 0.62
CA SER A 28 -29.57 25.56 0.08
C SER A 28 -28.72 26.11 -1.06
N ALA A 29 -28.92 25.62 -2.26
CA ALA A 29 -28.39 26.26 -3.47
C ALA A 29 -29.28 27.44 -3.88
N HIS A 30 -28.98 28.62 -3.40
CA HIS A 30 -29.56 29.85 -3.94
C HIS A 30 -28.90 30.16 -5.28
N SER A 31 -29.53 29.77 -6.37
CA SER A 31 -29.19 30.24 -7.71
C SER A 31 -29.67 31.70 -7.87
N ARG A 32 -28.73 32.64 -7.82
CA ARG A 32 -29.02 34.05 -8.13
C ARG A 32 -28.96 34.26 -9.63
N GLN A 33 -29.88 35.03 -10.17
CA GLN A 33 -29.90 35.38 -11.60
C GLN A 33 -28.68 36.24 -11.96
N PRO A 34 -28.01 35.97 -13.09
CA PRO A 34 -26.91 36.76 -13.56
C PRO A 34 -27.38 38.16 -14.03
N ILE A 35 -26.68 39.23 -13.65
CA ILE A 35 -26.90 40.58 -14.11
C ILE A 35 -25.88 40.94 -15.20
N LYS A 36 -26.26 41.91 -16.06
CA LYS A 36 -25.40 42.45 -17.12
C LYS A 36 -24.86 43.82 -16.71
N VAL A 37 -23.56 44.04 -16.93
CA VAL A 37 -22.91 45.37 -16.80
C VAL A 37 -22.52 45.79 -18.19
N THR A 38 -23.06 46.93 -18.65
CA THR A 38 -22.85 47.47 -20.01
C THR A 38 -22.34 48.90 -19.96
N GLY A 39 -21.58 49.31 -20.96
CA GLY A 39 -21.09 50.69 -21.11
C GLY A 39 -20.35 50.86 -22.42
N ARG A 40 -19.81 52.03 -22.65
CA ARG A 40 -19.11 52.43 -23.87
C ARG A 40 -17.80 53.15 -23.53
N ILE A 41 -16.70 52.76 -24.19
CA ILE A 41 -15.36 53.28 -23.89
C ILE A 41 -14.92 54.31 -24.92
N PHE A 42 -14.40 55.44 -24.44
CA PHE A 42 -13.90 56.54 -25.24
C PHE A 42 -12.50 56.95 -24.81
N SER A 43 -11.74 57.54 -25.69
CA SER A 43 -10.50 58.26 -25.45
C SER A 43 -10.77 59.75 -25.22
N ALA A 44 -10.11 60.41 -24.26
CA ALA A 44 -9.97 61.86 -24.20
C ALA A 44 -8.69 62.24 -24.96
N VAL A 45 -8.83 62.99 -26.07
CA VAL A 45 -7.68 63.53 -26.81
C VAL A 45 -7.27 64.85 -26.16
N ALA A 46 -6.00 65.02 -25.78
CA ALA A 46 -5.50 66.09 -24.92
C ALA A 46 -5.63 67.51 -25.48
N GLU A 47 -5.93 67.71 -26.79
CA GLU A 47 -6.01 69.01 -27.41
C GLU A 47 -7.35 69.34 -28.07
N SER A 48 -8.37 68.51 -27.95
CA SER A 48 -9.69 68.75 -28.46
C SER A 48 -10.82 68.15 -27.61
N ASP A 49 -11.94 68.86 -27.42
CA ASP A 49 -13.09 68.38 -26.64
C ASP A 49 -13.84 67.22 -27.35
N ARG A 50 -13.16 66.50 -28.27
CA ARG A 50 -13.65 65.36 -29.01
C ARG A 50 -13.28 64.03 -28.31
N LYS A 51 -14.29 63.25 -28.06
CA LYS A 51 -14.19 61.92 -27.53
C LYS A 51 -14.22 60.92 -28.67
N GLU A 52 -13.12 60.18 -28.88
CA GLU A 52 -13.07 59.10 -29.88
C GLU A 52 -13.42 57.76 -29.23
N VAL A 53 -14.13 56.94 -30.01
CA VAL A 53 -14.48 55.58 -29.58
C VAL A 53 -13.24 54.70 -29.50
N LEU A 54 -13.11 53.93 -28.42
CA LEU A 54 -11.99 53.00 -28.22
C LEU A 54 -12.45 51.57 -28.46
N PRO A 55 -12.20 51.02 -29.66
CA PRO A 55 -12.44 49.58 -29.90
C PRO A 55 -11.38 48.70 -29.23
N TYR A 56 -11.79 47.49 -28.80
CA TYR A 56 -10.96 46.50 -28.18
C TYR A 56 -10.29 46.90 -26.86
N ALA A 57 -10.85 47.87 -26.14
CA ALA A 57 -10.40 48.19 -24.80
C ALA A 57 -10.73 47.05 -23.82
N ASN A 58 -9.79 46.71 -22.96
CA ASN A 58 -9.97 45.66 -21.95
C ASN A 58 -10.82 46.18 -20.79
N VAL A 59 -11.91 45.46 -20.47
CA VAL A 59 -12.78 45.76 -19.35
C VAL A 59 -12.80 44.56 -18.42
N MET A 60 -12.41 44.76 -17.15
CA MET A 60 -12.31 43.73 -16.14
C MET A 60 -13.20 44.02 -14.94
N LEU A 61 -13.92 43.02 -14.46
CA LEU A 61 -14.69 43.10 -13.23
C LEU A 61 -13.87 42.42 -12.11
N LEU A 62 -13.66 43.20 -11.04
CA LEU A 62 -12.88 42.82 -9.86
C LEU A 62 -13.81 42.80 -8.63
N ALA A 63 -13.51 41.95 -7.64
CA ALA A 63 -14.24 41.85 -6.38
C ALA A 63 -13.33 42.09 -5.18
N GLY A 64 -13.88 42.79 -4.15
CA GLY A 64 -13.25 43.06 -2.87
C GLY A 64 -12.18 44.14 -2.91
N ASN A 65 -11.63 44.42 -1.74
CA ASN A 65 -10.53 45.37 -1.56
C ASN A 65 -9.21 44.85 -2.17
N ASP A 66 -9.14 43.56 -2.45
CA ASP A 66 -7.95 42.86 -2.99
C ASP A 66 -7.95 42.78 -4.51
N SER A 67 -8.87 43.48 -5.20
CA SER A 67 -9.00 43.52 -6.66
C SER A 67 -9.01 42.12 -7.34
N LEU A 68 -9.68 41.16 -6.76
CA LEU A 68 -9.75 39.78 -7.26
C LEU A 68 -10.51 39.73 -8.60
N TYR A 69 -9.88 39.23 -9.68
CA TYR A 69 -10.52 39.11 -11.00
C TYR A 69 -11.73 38.16 -10.98
N ILE A 70 -12.87 38.60 -11.50
CA ILE A 70 -14.09 37.82 -11.63
C ILE A 70 -14.36 37.47 -13.08
N LYS A 71 -14.40 38.43 -13.96
CA LYS A 71 -14.72 38.30 -15.38
C LYS A 71 -14.19 39.47 -16.19
N GLY A 72 -13.89 39.27 -17.47
CA GLY A 72 -13.51 40.35 -18.39
C GLY A 72 -14.23 40.23 -19.73
N SER A 73 -14.22 41.32 -20.44
CA SER A 73 -14.69 41.51 -21.80
C SER A 73 -13.81 42.54 -22.49
N THR A 74 -13.86 42.59 -23.81
CA THR A 74 -13.31 43.68 -24.61
C THR A 74 -14.45 44.50 -25.21
N SER A 75 -14.23 45.79 -25.45
CA SER A 75 -15.17 46.60 -26.21
C SER A 75 -15.18 46.16 -27.67
N ASP A 76 -16.34 46.27 -28.31
CA ASP A 76 -16.49 46.05 -29.75
C ASP A 76 -15.98 47.26 -30.60
N ILE A 77 -16.19 47.19 -31.91
CA ILE A 77 -15.71 48.25 -32.83
C ILE A 77 -16.33 49.61 -32.55
N ASP A 78 -17.52 49.66 -31.96
CA ASP A 78 -18.25 50.86 -31.56
C ASP A 78 -17.98 51.26 -30.11
N GLY A 79 -17.01 50.61 -29.42
CA GLY A 79 -16.61 50.82 -28.06
C GLY A 79 -17.52 50.23 -26.99
N TYR A 80 -18.58 49.48 -27.34
CA TYR A 80 -19.51 48.93 -26.37
C TYR A 80 -18.92 47.65 -25.74
N PHE A 81 -19.17 47.44 -24.44
CA PHE A 81 -18.86 46.22 -23.75
C PHE A 81 -20.04 45.68 -22.95
N CYS A 82 -20.04 44.34 -22.71
CA CYS A 82 -21.00 43.66 -21.88
C CYS A 82 -20.34 42.61 -21.05
N ILE A 83 -20.50 42.66 -19.71
CA ILE A 83 -20.05 41.66 -18.76
C ILE A 83 -21.27 41.11 -18.02
N GLN A 84 -21.46 39.78 -18.08
CA GLN A 84 -22.53 39.09 -17.37
C GLN A 84 -21.95 38.29 -16.20
N PHE A 85 -22.43 38.55 -14.97
CA PHE A 85 -21.98 37.83 -13.77
C PHE A 85 -23.09 37.71 -12.72
N SER A 86 -22.92 36.81 -11.71
CA SER A 86 -23.88 36.68 -10.61
C SER A 86 -23.31 37.31 -9.36
N PRO A 87 -23.87 38.43 -8.86
CA PRO A 87 -23.32 39.13 -7.71
C PRO A 87 -23.55 38.39 -6.41
N ARG A 88 -22.60 38.50 -5.47
CA ARG A 88 -22.67 37.94 -4.12
C ARG A 88 -23.04 39.03 -3.12
N SER A 89 -23.83 38.74 -2.09
CA SER A 89 -24.14 39.65 -1.01
C SER A 89 -22.84 40.00 -0.26
N ASN A 90 -22.73 41.29 0.16
CA ASN A 90 -21.61 41.83 0.91
C ASN A 90 -20.24 41.78 0.18
N VAL A 91 -20.25 41.79 -1.14
CA VAL A 91 -19.05 41.91 -1.97
C VAL A 91 -19.13 43.24 -2.72
N SER A 92 -18.15 44.14 -2.54
CA SER A 92 -17.98 45.30 -3.36
C SER A 92 -17.34 44.91 -4.71
N TYR A 93 -17.81 45.50 -5.78
CA TYR A 93 -17.30 45.26 -7.14
C TYR A 93 -16.64 46.51 -7.68
N LEU A 94 -15.54 46.31 -8.46
CA LEU A 94 -14.81 47.36 -9.12
C LEU A 94 -14.68 47.02 -10.61
N LEU A 95 -15.08 47.86 -11.48
CA LEU A 95 -14.86 47.75 -12.92
C LEU A 95 -13.58 48.52 -13.27
N LYS A 96 -12.64 47.86 -13.97
CA LYS A 96 -11.42 48.47 -14.50
C LYS A 96 -11.50 48.44 -16.02
N ALA A 97 -11.46 49.63 -16.64
CA ALA A 97 -11.32 49.77 -18.09
C ALA A 97 -9.89 50.22 -18.39
N SER A 98 -9.21 49.59 -19.39
CA SER A 98 -7.83 49.89 -19.75
C SER A 98 -7.60 49.70 -21.26
N TYR A 99 -6.71 50.55 -21.80
CA TYR A 99 -6.24 50.48 -23.18
C TYR A 99 -4.74 50.79 -23.25
N MET A 100 -4.04 50.25 -24.26
CA MET A 100 -2.60 50.46 -24.39
C MET A 100 -2.25 51.94 -24.54
N GLY A 101 -1.35 52.47 -23.73
CA GLY A 101 -0.94 53.89 -23.73
C GLY A 101 -1.87 54.84 -22.96
N MET A 102 -2.93 54.34 -22.30
CA MET A 102 -3.87 55.15 -21.56
C MET A 102 -3.92 54.80 -20.08
N ARG A 103 -4.29 55.78 -19.20
CA ARG A 103 -4.50 55.53 -17.77
C ARG A 103 -5.75 54.68 -17.57
N PRO A 104 -5.65 53.59 -16.77
CA PRO A 104 -6.81 52.76 -16.46
C PRO A 104 -7.85 53.56 -15.66
N GLU A 105 -9.11 53.43 -16.01
CA GLU A 105 -10.22 54.01 -15.26
C GLU A 105 -10.89 52.95 -14.39
N TYR A 106 -11.19 53.32 -13.11
CA TYR A 106 -11.81 52.42 -12.13
C TYR A 106 -13.16 52.98 -11.68
N ARG A 107 -14.20 52.12 -11.74
CA ARG A 107 -15.56 52.46 -11.25
C ARG A 107 -16.06 51.46 -10.23
N LYS A 108 -16.44 51.92 -9.05
CA LYS A 108 -17.14 51.09 -8.07
C LYS A 108 -18.55 50.77 -8.56
N LEU A 109 -18.95 49.49 -8.43
CA LEU A 109 -20.27 49.04 -8.82
C LEU A 109 -21.06 48.68 -7.56
N THR A 110 -22.24 49.28 -7.42
CA THR A 110 -23.22 48.87 -6.41
C THR A 110 -24.25 48.00 -7.10
N THR A 111 -24.41 46.73 -6.64
CA THR A 111 -25.31 45.77 -7.28
C THR A 111 -26.55 45.55 -6.42
N ASP A 112 -27.70 45.89 -6.93
CA ASP A 112 -29.04 45.68 -6.35
C ASP A 112 -29.78 44.49 -7.01
N GLY A 113 -29.04 43.69 -7.77
CA GLY A 113 -29.60 42.54 -8.49
C GLY A 113 -30.21 42.85 -9.87
N LYS A 114 -30.10 44.11 -10.34
CA LYS A 114 -30.54 44.52 -11.67
C LYS A 114 -29.37 44.77 -12.61
N ASP A 115 -29.65 44.82 -13.91
CA ASP A 115 -28.69 45.17 -14.94
C ASP A 115 -28.15 46.57 -14.75
N LEU A 116 -26.86 46.78 -14.87
CA LEU A 116 -26.16 48.05 -14.68
C LEU A 116 -25.72 48.65 -16.01
N ARG A 117 -26.14 49.88 -16.30
CA ARG A 117 -25.71 50.68 -17.47
C ARG A 117 -24.79 51.79 -16.97
N LEU A 118 -23.48 51.69 -17.26
CA LEU A 118 -22.46 52.60 -16.75
C LEU A 118 -22.25 53.85 -17.63
N GLY A 119 -22.95 53.93 -18.76
CA GLY A 119 -22.79 55.03 -19.73
C GLY A 119 -21.38 55.06 -20.34
N ASN A 120 -20.89 56.26 -20.62
CA ASN A 120 -19.58 56.47 -21.24
C ASN A 120 -18.46 56.43 -20.19
N ILE A 121 -17.42 55.67 -20.47
CA ILE A 121 -16.17 55.60 -19.70
C ILE A 121 -15.07 56.21 -20.58
N VAL A 122 -14.42 57.24 -20.09
CA VAL A 122 -13.40 58.00 -20.86
C VAL A 122 -12.04 57.68 -20.28
N LEU A 123 -11.13 57.21 -21.10
CA LEU A 123 -9.73 56.94 -20.74
C LEU A 123 -8.88 58.15 -21.16
N SER A 124 -8.01 58.64 -20.28
CA SER A 124 -7.07 59.74 -20.55
C SER A 124 -5.68 59.21 -20.97
N GLU A 125 -4.96 59.93 -21.78
CA GLU A 125 -3.57 59.64 -22.14
C GLU A 125 -2.66 59.73 -20.91
N GLY A 126 -1.73 58.76 -20.78
CA GLY A 126 -0.73 58.75 -19.73
C GLY A 126 -0.05 57.41 -19.58
N LEU A 127 1.26 57.40 -19.65
CA LEU A 127 2.08 56.20 -19.35
C LEU A 127 2.26 56.04 -17.83
N GLU A 128 1.48 55.21 -17.21
CA GLU A 128 1.87 54.56 -15.94
C GLU A 128 2.28 53.12 -16.22
N LEU A 129 3.58 52.87 -16.25
CA LEU A 129 4.15 51.53 -16.16
C LEU A 129 4.04 51.04 -14.70
N SER A 130 2.86 50.66 -14.30
CA SER A 130 2.71 49.86 -13.09
C SER A 130 2.66 48.38 -13.47
N GLU A 131 3.59 47.66 -12.96
CA GLU A 131 3.61 46.19 -13.08
C GLU A 131 2.31 45.61 -12.52
N VAL A 132 1.40 45.21 -13.41
CA VAL A 132 0.17 44.50 -13.02
C VAL A 132 0.52 43.06 -12.78
N VAL A 133 0.87 42.71 -11.55
CA VAL A 133 0.93 41.35 -11.11
C VAL A 133 -0.49 40.79 -11.07
N VAL A 134 -0.91 40.14 -12.13
CA VAL A 134 -2.17 39.35 -12.17
C VAL A 134 -1.94 38.07 -11.35
N THR A 135 -2.17 38.14 -10.06
CA THR A 135 -2.24 36.92 -9.23
C THR A 135 -3.58 36.24 -9.49
N ALA A 136 -3.62 35.39 -10.50
CA ALA A 136 -4.71 34.42 -10.62
C ALA A 136 -4.72 33.55 -9.36
N PRO A 137 -5.87 33.29 -8.71
CA PRO A 137 -5.91 32.39 -7.56
C PRO A 137 -5.42 31.02 -8.01
N ILE A 138 -4.32 30.57 -7.41
CA ILE A 138 -3.75 29.26 -7.71
C ILE A 138 -4.81 28.21 -7.36
N LYS A 139 -5.29 27.48 -8.36
CA LYS A 139 -6.18 26.34 -8.15
C LYS A 139 -5.38 25.24 -7.44
N GLU A 140 -5.89 24.81 -6.31
CA GLU A 140 -5.28 23.75 -5.49
C GLU A 140 -5.27 22.41 -6.22
N VAL A 141 -6.42 22.01 -6.76
CA VAL A 141 -6.62 20.78 -7.51
C VAL A 141 -7.40 21.10 -8.77
N GLU A 142 -6.91 20.65 -9.90
CA GLU A 142 -7.54 20.81 -11.21
C GLU A 142 -7.64 19.44 -11.90
N LEU A 143 -8.77 19.16 -12.52
CA LEU A 143 -8.94 17.98 -13.36
C LEU A 143 -8.72 18.41 -14.82
N VAL A 144 -7.69 17.89 -15.46
CA VAL A 144 -7.36 18.13 -16.86
C VAL A 144 -7.51 16.81 -17.61
N GLY A 145 -8.63 16.62 -18.31
CA GLY A 145 -9.00 15.31 -18.84
C GLY A 145 -9.16 14.29 -17.71
N ASP A 146 -8.45 13.18 -17.76
CA ASP A 146 -8.44 12.13 -16.75
C ASP A 146 -7.34 12.33 -15.68
N THR A 147 -6.56 13.41 -15.78
CA THR A 147 -5.44 13.70 -14.89
C THR A 147 -5.86 14.67 -13.79
N THR A 148 -5.69 14.28 -12.53
CA THR A 148 -5.78 15.19 -11.41
C THR A 148 -4.44 15.91 -11.24
N VAL A 149 -4.44 17.24 -11.38
CA VAL A 149 -3.27 18.10 -11.20
C VAL A 149 -3.38 18.81 -9.86
N ILE A 150 -2.42 18.60 -8.98
CA ILE A 150 -2.37 19.17 -7.63
C ILE A 150 -1.22 20.17 -7.60
N ASN A 151 -1.50 21.42 -7.24
CA ASN A 151 -0.48 22.45 -7.12
C ASN A 151 0.14 22.42 -5.71
N THR A 152 1.43 22.11 -5.63
CA THR A 152 2.12 21.94 -4.35
C THR A 152 2.38 23.27 -3.62
N ALA A 153 2.40 24.39 -4.31
CA ALA A 153 2.60 25.72 -3.70
C ALA A 153 1.54 26.10 -2.65
N VAL A 154 0.38 25.43 -2.69
CA VAL A 154 -0.71 25.65 -1.74
C VAL A 154 -0.47 24.94 -0.40
N TYR A 155 0.39 23.88 -0.42
CA TYR A 155 0.68 23.04 0.74
C TYR A 155 2.03 23.41 1.33
N LYS A 156 2.02 24.16 2.41
CA LYS A 156 3.28 24.50 3.11
C LYS A 156 3.81 23.27 3.84
N THR A 157 5.02 22.90 3.54
CA THR A 157 5.81 21.93 4.32
C THR A 157 6.91 22.69 5.04
N PRO A 158 7.37 22.17 6.19
CA PRO A 158 8.59 22.69 6.80
C PRO A 158 9.74 22.69 5.79
N GLU A 159 10.57 23.72 5.79
CA GLU A 159 11.76 23.75 4.94
C GLU A 159 12.64 22.51 5.21
N GLY A 160 13.21 21.93 4.14
CA GLY A 160 14.03 20.72 4.24
C GLY A 160 13.24 19.43 4.48
N SER A 161 11.90 19.48 4.47
CA SER A 161 11.05 18.29 4.51
C SER A 161 11.25 17.42 3.28
N ASN A 162 11.09 16.12 3.46
CA ASN A 162 10.99 15.17 2.35
C ASN A 162 9.59 15.18 1.71
N LEU A 163 9.46 14.51 0.58
CA LEU A 163 8.21 14.42 -0.19
C LEU A 163 7.07 13.76 0.62
N GLU A 164 7.37 12.88 1.55
CA GLU A 164 6.37 12.23 2.41
C GLU A 164 5.57 13.26 3.23
N GLU A 165 6.25 14.28 3.77
CA GLU A 165 5.58 15.33 4.53
C GLU A 165 4.64 16.18 3.66
N LEU A 166 4.98 16.36 2.38
CA LEU A 166 4.10 16.99 1.41
C LEU A 166 2.90 16.10 1.09
N VAL A 167 3.14 14.80 0.85
CA VAL A 167 2.09 13.82 0.55
C VAL A 167 1.07 13.72 1.68
N LYS A 168 1.49 13.72 2.94
CA LYS A 168 0.59 13.73 4.10
C LYS A 168 -0.38 14.91 4.14
N LYS A 169 0.00 16.04 3.53
CA LYS A 169 -0.81 17.26 3.51
C LYS A 169 -1.74 17.34 2.30
N ILE A 170 -1.48 16.53 1.27
CA ILE A 170 -2.28 16.52 0.05
C ILE A 170 -3.52 15.65 0.25
N PRO A 171 -4.71 16.23 0.03
CA PRO A 171 -5.96 15.52 0.12
C PRO A 171 -6.00 14.29 -0.78
N GLY A 172 -6.37 13.14 -0.19
CA GLY A 172 -6.52 11.88 -0.91
C GLY A 172 -5.26 11.05 -1.05
N LEU A 173 -4.07 11.62 -0.83
CA LEU A 173 -2.84 10.84 -0.78
C LEU A 173 -2.61 10.29 0.63
N GLU A 174 -2.36 9.00 0.73
CA GLU A 174 -2.05 8.30 1.98
C GLU A 174 -0.87 7.36 1.76
N TYR A 175 0.14 7.47 2.60
CA TYR A 175 1.29 6.59 2.59
C TYR A 175 1.31 5.74 3.86
N ASP A 176 1.25 4.43 3.68
CA ASP A 176 1.45 3.45 4.74
C ASP A 176 2.93 3.08 4.79
N ARG A 177 3.61 3.52 5.85
CA ARG A 177 5.04 3.24 6.05
C ARG A 177 5.33 1.77 6.33
N GLN A 178 4.43 1.05 6.99
CA GLN A 178 4.63 -0.35 7.35
C GLN A 178 4.60 -1.23 6.11
N ASN A 179 3.58 -1.04 5.27
CA ASN A 179 3.39 -1.79 4.03
C ASN A 179 4.09 -1.14 2.82
N LYS A 180 4.69 0.05 3.00
CA LYS A 180 5.33 0.86 1.93
C LYS A 180 4.42 1.11 0.72
N THR A 181 3.12 1.22 0.98
CA THR A 181 2.09 1.42 -0.05
C THR A 181 1.60 2.87 -0.06
N LEU A 182 1.46 3.41 -1.26
CA LEU A 182 0.89 4.73 -1.50
C LEU A 182 -0.46 4.57 -2.18
N VAL A 183 -1.48 5.27 -1.68
CA VAL A 183 -2.81 5.28 -2.28
C VAL A 183 -3.27 6.71 -2.54
N TYR A 184 -4.05 6.91 -3.59
CA TYR A 184 -4.74 8.15 -3.89
C TYR A 184 -6.25 7.92 -3.91
N ASN A 185 -6.96 8.49 -2.93
CA ASN A 185 -8.41 8.27 -2.77
C ASN A 185 -8.80 6.77 -2.69
N GLY A 186 -7.98 5.97 -2.01
CA GLY A 186 -8.18 4.52 -1.89
C GLY A 186 -7.65 3.69 -3.05
N LEU A 187 -7.24 4.31 -4.17
CA LEU A 187 -6.66 3.61 -5.31
C LEU A 187 -5.15 3.43 -5.10
N PRO A 188 -4.61 2.23 -5.23
CA PRO A 188 -3.18 2.02 -5.10
C PRO A 188 -2.43 2.75 -6.22
N ILE A 189 -1.37 3.46 -5.84
CA ILE A 189 -0.42 4.04 -6.78
C ILE A 189 0.60 2.96 -7.12
N ALA A 190 0.74 2.62 -8.39
CA ALA A 190 1.67 1.59 -8.84
C ALA A 190 3.12 2.10 -8.86
N GLU A 191 3.33 3.35 -9.27
CA GLU A 191 4.67 3.94 -9.37
C GLU A 191 4.66 5.45 -9.15
N ILE A 192 5.83 5.99 -8.77
CA ILE A 192 6.08 7.43 -8.71
C ILE A 192 6.99 7.82 -9.88
N ASN A 193 6.48 8.69 -10.74
CA ASN A 193 7.21 9.25 -11.89
C ASN A 193 7.81 10.61 -11.55
N VAL A 194 8.85 10.99 -12.27
CA VAL A 194 9.44 12.34 -12.23
C VAL A 194 9.43 12.91 -13.64
N ASN A 195 8.71 14.04 -13.83
CA ASN A 195 8.52 14.70 -15.12
C ASN A 195 7.98 13.75 -16.23
N GLY A 196 7.05 12.87 -15.87
CA GLY A 196 6.39 11.93 -16.77
C GLY A 196 7.12 10.59 -16.99
N GLU A 197 8.29 10.40 -16.40
CA GLU A 197 9.11 9.20 -16.60
C GLU A 197 9.22 8.38 -15.32
N ALA A 198 9.13 7.05 -15.42
CA ALA A 198 9.37 6.14 -14.32
C ALA A 198 10.85 6.25 -13.87
N PHE A 199 11.08 6.48 -12.58
CA PHE A 199 12.44 6.75 -12.10
C PHE A 199 12.84 5.87 -10.90
N PHE A 200 11.92 5.56 -9.99
CA PHE A 200 12.21 4.81 -8.76
C PHE A 200 11.80 3.34 -8.82
N ALA A 201 11.57 2.78 -9.99
CA ALA A 201 11.22 1.37 -10.22
C ALA A 201 10.06 0.86 -9.33
N GLY A 202 9.03 1.71 -9.08
CA GLY A 202 7.88 1.38 -8.23
C GLY A 202 8.16 1.43 -6.72
N ASN A 203 9.36 1.78 -6.29
CA ASN A 203 9.69 1.91 -4.86
C ASN A 203 9.21 3.25 -4.30
N HIS A 204 8.00 3.28 -3.75
CA HIS A 204 7.38 4.48 -3.17
C HIS A 204 8.20 5.05 -2.00
N ALA A 205 8.70 4.19 -1.11
CA ALA A 205 9.51 4.62 0.03
C ALA A 205 10.76 5.38 -0.43
N LEU A 206 11.41 4.87 -1.49
CA LEU A 206 12.61 5.49 -2.03
C LEU A 206 12.36 6.92 -2.52
N ALA A 207 11.23 7.17 -3.18
CA ALA A 207 10.84 8.51 -3.63
C ALA A 207 10.40 9.40 -2.46
N LEU A 208 9.47 8.91 -1.63
CA LEU A 208 8.81 9.71 -0.60
C LEU A 208 9.75 10.13 0.53
N GLU A 209 10.63 9.24 0.94
CA GLU A 209 11.54 9.47 2.05
C GLU A 209 12.81 10.25 1.66
N ASN A 210 13.14 10.33 0.35
CA ASN A 210 14.42 10.83 -0.11
C ASN A 210 14.36 12.06 -1.01
N LEU A 211 13.22 12.35 -1.66
CA LEU A 211 13.10 13.57 -2.44
C LEU A 211 12.73 14.76 -1.55
N PRO A 212 13.34 15.94 -1.75
CA PRO A 212 12.92 17.16 -1.07
C PRO A 212 11.51 17.57 -1.51
N ALA A 213 10.66 17.96 -0.56
CA ALA A 213 9.33 18.50 -0.85
C ALA A 213 9.38 19.74 -1.76
N ASP A 214 10.39 20.57 -1.55
CA ASP A 214 10.61 21.82 -2.31
C ASP A 214 10.94 21.59 -3.78
N LEU A 215 11.40 20.40 -4.17
CA LEU A 215 11.68 20.04 -5.56
C LEU A 215 10.43 20.10 -6.43
N VAL A 216 9.25 19.81 -5.85
CA VAL A 216 8.02 19.54 -6.59
C VAL A 216 7.19 20.80 -6.76
N SER A 217 6.82 21.15 -8.00
CA SER A 217 5.91 22.26 -8.34
C SER A 217 4.45 21.82 -8.45
N LYS A 218 4.22 20.63 -9.02
CA LYS A 218 2.90 20.03 -9.21
C LYS A 218 3.00 18.53 -9.06
N ILE A 219 1.94 17.92 -8.59
CA ILE A 219 1.74 16.47 -8.58
C ILE A 219 0.59 16.16 -9.52
N LYS A 220 0.81 15.24 -10.45
CA LYS A 220 -0.24 14.72 -11.33
C LYS A 220 -0.56 13.29 -10.93
N VAL A 221 -1.85 12.98 -10.78
CA VAL A 221 -2.32 11.62 -10.56
C VAL A 221 -3.21 11.23 -11.71
N TYR A 222 -2.86 10.17 -12.39
CA TYR A 222 -3.60 9.66 -13.55
C TYR A 222 -3.43 8.15 -13.69
N ASP A 223 -4.37 7.54 -14.39
CA ASP A 223 -4.30 6.14 -14.78
C ASP A 223 -3.35 6.02 -15.99
N LYS A 224 -2.19 5.42 -15.76
CA LYS A 224 -1.14 5.29 -16.78
C LYS A 224 -1.42 4.07 -17.64
N ARG A 225 -1.78 4.32 -18.88
CA ARG A 225 -1.77 3.26 -19.89
C ARG A 225 -0.35 2.77 -20.09
N SER A 226 -0.16 1.47 -20.25
CA SER A 226 1.12 0.91 -20.68
C SER A 226 1.57 1.55 -22.02
N GLU A 227 2.85 1.53 -22.31
CA GLU A 227 3.35 2.12 -23.56
C GLU A 227 2.76 1.39 -24.78
N MET A 228 2.52 0.10 -24.63
CA MET A 228 1.84 -0.72 -25.63
C MET A 228 0.37 -0.30 -25.82
N GLU A 229 -0.38 -0.10 -24.73
CA GLU A 229 -1.76 0.37 -24.78
C GLU A 229 -1.88 1.77 -25.38
N LYS A 230 -1.00 2.70 -25.01
CA LYS A 230 -0.94 4.04 -25.62
C LYS A 230 -0.69 3.96 -27.12
N PHE A 231 0.26 3.10 -27.50
CA PHE A 231 0.62 2.92 -28.88
C PHE A 231 -0.49 2.25 -29.68
N MET A 232 -1.18 1.26 -29.13
CA MET A 232 -2.35 0.60 -29.75
C MET A 232 -3.64 1.41 -29.61
N GLY A 233 -3.67 2.40 -28.72
CA GLY A 233 -4.83 3.25 -28.45
C GLY A 233 -5.96 2.51 -27.71
N ILE A 234 -5.65 1.47 -26.95
CA ILE A 234 -6.59 0.67 -26.17
C ILE A 234 -6.39 0.90 -24.67
N LYS A 235 -7.30 0.35 -23.86
CA LYS A 235 -7.16 0.18 -22.41
C LYS A 235 -7.62 -1.22 -22.05
N THR A 236 -6.75 -1.99 -21.41
CA THR A 236 -7.03 -3.43 -21.10
C THR A 236 -7.90 -3.62 -19.87
N GLY A 237 -8.27 -2.54 -19.20
CA GLY A 237 -9.13 -2.58 -18.01
C GLY A 237 -8.36 -2.65 -16.68
N GLU A 238 -7.09 -2.96 -16.69
CA GLU A 238 -6.24 -2.84 -15.51
C GLU A 238 -5.94 -1.36 -15.23
N GLU A 239 -6.29 -0.90 -14.03
CA GLU A 239 -6.01 0.47 -13.61
C GLU A 239 -4.62 0.55 -13.01
N ASN A 240 -3.79 1.41 -13.58
CA ASN A 240 -2.39 1.61 -13.19
C ASN A 240 -2.18 3.08 -12.80
N TYR A 241 -2.68 3.45 -11.61
CA TYR A 241 -2.51 4.83 -11.15
C TYR A 241 -1.07 5.14 -10.83
N VAL A 242 -0.59 6.26 -11.36
CA VAL A 242 0.75 6.79 -11.10
C VAL A 242 0.67 8.18 -10.50
N LEU A 243 1.66 8.48 -9.66
CA LEU A 243 1.90 9.80 -9.12
C LEU A 243 3.11 10.40 -9.83
N ASP A 244 2.88 11.42 -10.65
CA ASP A 244 3.93 12.08 -11.44
C ASP A 244 4.32 13.43 -10.82
N LEU A 245 5.56 13.54 -10.39
CA LEU A 245 6.15 14.70 -9.76
C LEU A 245 6.72 15.64 -10.83
N GLN A 246 6.15 16.82 -10.95
CA GLN A 246 6.70 17.87 -11.83
C GLN A 246 7.69 18.71 -11.04
N THR A 247 8.95 18.71 -11.44
CA THR A 247 10.00 19.49 -10.76
C THR A 247 9.90 20.98 -11.08
N LYS A 248 10.34 21.82 -10.14
CA LYS A 248 10.46 23.25 -10.37
C LYS A 248 11.61 23.56 -11.33
N LYS A 249 11.45 24.60 -12.16
CA LYS A 249 12.46 24.99 -13.16
C LYS A 249 13.80 25.38 -12.57
N GLU A 250 13.82 25.94 -11.37
CA GLU A 250 15.02 26.36 -10.66
C GLU A 250 15.96 25.22 -10.29
N PHE A 251 15.43 23.98 -10.15
CA PHE A 251 16.24 22.79 -9.88
C PHE A 251 16.69 22.05 -11.14
N ASN A 252 16.36 22.55 -12.33
CA ASN A 252 16.77 21.94 -13.59
C ASN A 252 18.29 22.01 -13.77
N GLY A 253 18.95 20.86 -13.90
CA GLY A 253 20.42 20.78 -14.02
C GLY A 253 21.16 21.06 -12.69
N THR A 254 20.48 21.03 -11.57
CA THR A 254 21.08 21.23 -10.24
C THR A 254 21.36 19.90 -9.56
N LEU A 255 22.58 19.73 -9.06
CA LEU A 255 22.93 18.64 -8.15
C LEU A 255 22.54 19.04 -6.73
N MET A 256 21.60 18.32 -6.14
CA MET A 256 21.12 18.53 -4.78
C MET A 256 21.65 17.41 -3.90
N THR A 257 22.50 17.73 -2.93
CA THR A 257 23.08 16.72 -2.05
C THR A 257 22.80 17.07 -0.58
N SER A 258 22.45 16.06 0.19
CA SER A 258 22.34 16.15 1.64
C SER A 258 23.12 15.03 2.32
N VAL A 259 23.82 15.36 3.40
CA VAL A 259 24.53 14.42 4.27
C VAL A 259 23.98 14.61 5.67
N ALA A 260 23.67 13.52 6.34
CA ALA A 260 23.22 13.56 7.73
C ALA A 260 23.91 12.46 8.54
N ALA A 261 24.16 12.76 9.83
CA ALA A 261 24.64 11.81 10.80
C ALA A 261 24.00 12.11 12.17
N GLY A 262 23.68 11.07 12.92
CA GLY A 262 23.04 11.19 14.23
C GLY A 262 23.45 10.08 15.17
N LYS A 263 23.47 10.42 16.47
CA LYS A 263 23.76 9.49 17.57
C LYS A 263 22.82 9.79 18.74
N GLY A 264 22.36 8.73 19.38
CA GLY A 264 21.46 8.81 20.52
C GLY A 264 21.84 7.83 21.63
N ASN A 265 21.02 7.80 22.68
CA ASN A 265 21.07 6.76 23.69
C ASN A 265 20.56 5.42 23.11
N ASN A 266 20.53 4.36 23.90
CA ASN A 266 20.08 3.02 23.48
C ASN A 266 20.72 2.54 22.16
N LYS A 267 22.03 2.87 21.95
CA LYS A 267 22.79 2.56 20.72
C LYS A 267 22.16 3.09 19.43
N LYS A 268 21.26 4.08 19.50
CA LYS A 268 20.65 4.70 18.31
C LYS A 268 21.70 5.45 17.49
N LYS A 269 21.68 5.23 16.19
CA LYS A 269 22.57 5.87 15.21
C LYS A 269 21.91 5.97 13.86
N GLU A 270 22.31 6.97 13.09
CA GLU A 270 21.96 7.12 11.67
C GLU A 270 23.10 7.76 10.90
N ALA A 271 23.23 7.39 9.64
CA ALA A 271 24.03 8.07 8.64
C ALA A 271 23.28 8.05 7.32
N GLU A 272 23.23 9.17 6.62
CA GLU A 272 22.51 9.32 5.36
C GLU A 272 23.30 10.18 4.38
N LEU A 273 23.34 9.73 3.13
CA LEU A 273 23.77 10.49 1.95
C LEU A 273 22.68 10.38 0.89
N ILE A 274 22.17 11.52 0.46
CA ILE A 274 21.21 11.61 -0.66
C ILE A 274 21.73 12.62 -1.65
N SER A 275 21.87 12.24 -2.91
CA SER A 275 22.30 13.11 -4.00
C SER A 275 21.37 12.92 -5.19
N ASN A 276 20.73 14.00 -5.63
CA ASN A 276 19.76 14.00 -6.72
C ASN A 276 20.17 15.01 -7.80
N PHE A 277 20.09 14.58 -9.05
CA PHE A 277 20.30 15.42 -10.22
C PHE A 277 19.14 15.20 -11.19
N PHE A 278 18.45 16.28 -11.57
CA PHE A 278 17.35 16.23 -12.53
C PHE A 278 17.56 17.28 -13.62
N LYS A 279 17.53 16.85 -14.87
CA LYS A 279 17.68 17.73 -16.03
C LYS A 279 16.50 17.58 -16.99
N THR A 280 15.92 18.70 -17.38
CA THR A 280 14.90 18.73 -18.44
C THR A 280 15.54 18.22 -19.73
N GLY A 281 14.96 17.20 -20.35
CA GLY A 281 15.56 16.49 -21.49
C GLY A 281 15.88 15.03 -21.17
N GLY A 282 15.78 14.63 -19.88
CA GLY A 282 15.80 13.22 -19.49
C GLY A 282 17.16 12.68 -19.10
N GLU A 283 17.92 13.46 -18.35
CA GLU A 283 19.11 12.99 -17.63
C GLU A 283 18.83 13.14 -16.14
N ASN A 284 18.53 12.04 -15.47
CA ASN A 284 18.25 12.02 -14.04
C ASN A 284 19.15 11.00 -13.35
N LEU A 285 19.68 11.37 -12.19
CA LEU A 285 20.48 10.49 -11.34
C LEU A 285 20.08 10.71 -9.89
N SER A 286 19.90 9.62 -9.13
CA SER A 286 19.71 9.67 -7.69
C SER A 286 20.59 8.61 -7.04
N VAL A 287 21.39 9.03 -6.08
CA VAL A 287 22.24 8.17 -5.24
C VAL A 287 21.77 8.33 -3.80
N ILE A 288 21.44 7.23 -3.16
CA ILE A 288 20.92 7.20 -1.80
C ILE A 288 21.71 6.14 -1.04
N ALA A 289 22.30 6.53 0.09
CA ALA A 289 22.94 5.63 1.02
C ALA A 289 22.46 5.95 2.44
N LYS A 290 21.94 4.95 3.14
CA LYS A 290 21.43 5.08 4.49
C LYS A 290 21.90 3.91 5.34
N SER A 291 22.30 4.19 6.57
CA SER A 291 22.70 3.19 7.55
C SER A 291 22.21 3.61 8.93
N GLY A 292 21.67 2.68 9.69
CA GLY A 292 21.30 2.95 11.07
C GLY A 292 20.14 2.13 11.61
N ASN A 293 19.71 2.49 12.81
CA ASN A 293 18.63 1.82 13.53
C ASN A 293 17.60 2.81 14.12
N ARG A 294 17.58 4.07 13.69
CA ARG A 294 16.66 5.09 14.20
C ARG A 294 15.19 4.63 14.22
N ASN A 295 14.73 4.02 13.14
CA ASN A 295 13.33 3.63 12.98
C ASN A 295 12.99 2.24 13.56
N MET A 296 13.96 1.55 14.14
CA MET A 296 13.76 0.24 14.74
C MET A 296 13.31 0.39 16.19
N THR A 297 12.25 -0.30 16.56
CA THR A 297 11.61 -0.17 17.89
C THR A 297 11.84 -1.38 18.79
N SER A 298 12.26 -2.52 18.25
CA SER A 298 12.60 -3.71 19.06
C SER A 298 13.72 -3.40 20.06
N ALA A 299 13.64 -4.00 21.24
CA ALA A 299 14.63 -3.85 22.30
C ALA A 299 16.02 -4.41 21.93
N ASN A 300 16.11 -5.28 20.93
CA ASN A 300 17.39 -5.82 20.49
C ASN A 300 18.29 -4.71 19.92
N LYS A 301 19.44 -4.53 20.54
CA LYS A 301 20.37 -3.41 20.29
C LYS A 301 21.21 -3.58 19.00
N ASP A 302 21.21 -4.78 18.42
CA ASP A 302 22.00 -5.10 17.21
C ASP A 302 21.20 -4.86 15.92
N ASN A 303 19.93 -4.53 16.06
CA ASN A 303 19.08 -4.18 14.93
C ASN A 303 19.67 -3.05 14.10
N ARG A 304 19.79 -3.28 12.78
CA ARG A 304 20.39 -2.34 11.85
C ARG A 304 19.82 -2.53 10.46
N GLN A 305 19.70 -1.43 9.72
CA GLN A 305 19.36 -1.45 8.31
C GLN A 305 20.32 -0.56 7.52
N ASP A 306 20.93 -1.14 6.49
CA ASP A 306 21.79 -0.45 5.53
C ASP A 306 21.15 -0.54 4.14
N ASN A 307 21.06 0.58 3.44
CA ASN A 307 20.50 0.64 2.09
C ASN A 307 21.37 1.53 1.22
N VAL A 308 21.69 1.03 0.03
CA VAL A 308 22.31 1.83 -1.04
C VAL A 308 21.47 1.66 -2.28
N ALA A 309 21.08 2.75 -2.92
CA ALA A 309 20.34 2.73 -4.17
C ALA A 309 20.88 3.78 -5.15
N VAL A 310 21.01 3.37 -6.41
CA VAL A 310 21.34 4.24 -7.53
C VAL A 310 20.24 4.11 -8.56
N ASN A 311 19.59 5.22 -8.89
CA ASN A 311 18.57 5.31 -9.93
C ASN A 311 19.07 6.23 -11.03
N PHE A 312 18.88 5.86 -12.28
CA PHE A 312 19.24 6.69 -13.41
C PHE A 312 18.20 6.63 -14.53
N LEU A 313 18.08 7.72 -15.26
CA LEU A 313 17.35 7.84 -16.50
C LEU A 313 18.21 8.58 -17.52
N LYS A 314 18.33 8.03 -18.72
CA LYS A 314 19.04 8.66 -19.84
C LYS A 314 18.21 8.56 -21.11
N LYS A 315 18.00 9.67 -21.79
CA LYS A 315 17.37 9.73 -23.11
C LYS A 315 18.42 9.95 -24.19
N PHE A 316 18.38 9.12 -25.21
CA PHE A 316 19.18 9.27 -26.41
C PHE A 316 18.31 9.83 -27.52
N GLY A 317 18.25 11.15 -27.61
CA GLY A 317 17.33 11.86 -28.46
C GLY A 317 15.87 11.59 -28.10
N LYS A 318 14.99 11.53 -29.14
CA LYS A 318 13.57 11.21 -28.95
C LYS A 318 13.25 9.73 -29.12
N LYS A 319 14.23 8.90 -29.45
CA LYS A 319 14.01 7.50 -29.86
C LYS A 319 14.21 6.49 -28.73
N ILE A 320 15.24 6.66 -27.91
CA ILE A 320 15.59 5.66 -26.89
C ILE A 320 15.56 6.30 -25.51
N HIS A 321 14.80 5.70 -24.61
CA HIS A 321 14.78 6.02 -23.18
C HIS A 321 15.29 4.79 -22.42
N LEU A 322 16.36 4.98 -21.66
CA LEU A 322 16.95 3.97 -20.79
C LEU A 322 16.81 4.41 -19.34
N ASN A 323 16.21 3.59 -18.51
CA ASN A 323 16.18 3.80 -17.08
C ASN A 323 16.68 2.55 -16.34
N GLY A 324 17.19 2.74 -15.15
CA GLY A 324 17.69 1.64 -14.34
C GLY A 324 17.77 1.98 -12.87
N ASN A 325 17.77 0.92 -12.09
CA ASN A 325 17.93 0.96 -10.65
C ASN A 325 18.89 -0.15 -10.22
N VAL A 326 19.81 0.18 -9.32
CA VAL A 326 20.66 -0.78 -8.59
C VAL A 326 20.44 -0.53 -7.12
N MET A 327 20.16 -1.58 -6.36
CA MET A 327 19.91 -1.49 -4.92
C MET A 327 20.63 -2.59 -4.17
N TYR A 328 21.22 -2.23 -3.05
CA TYR A 328 21.73 -3.15 -2.04
C TYR A 328 21.05 -2.82 -0.70
N SER A 329 20.61 -3.84 0.01
CA SER A 329 20.03 -3.73 1.34
C SER A 329 20.58 -4.82 2.24
N ASN A 330 20.94 -4.45 3.47
CA ASN A 330 21.31 -5.37 4.54
C ASN A 330 20.48 -5.02 5.77
N ALA A 331 19.73 -5.97 6.30
CA ALA A 331 18.88 -5.78 7.46
C ALA A 331 19.19 -6.86 8.51
N ILE A 332 19.48 -6.43 9.72
CA ILE A 332 19.64 -7.26 10.91
C ILE A 332 18.48 -6.92 11.84
N ASN A 333 17.68 -7.93 12.18
CA ASN A 333 16.48 -7.77 13.01
C ASN A 333 16.48 -8.86 14.09
N GLY A 334 16.56 -8.46 15.34
CA GLY A 334 16.34 -9.31 16.51
C GLY A 334 15.03 -8.89 17.19
N ASN A 335 14.30 -9.87 17.71
CA ASN A 335 13.02 -9.64 18.34
C ASN A 335 12.72 -10.71 19.39
N GLU A 336 12.61 -10.28 20.63
CA GLU A 336 12.15 -11.09 21.75
C GLU A 336 10.68 -10.83 22.02
N GLY A 337 9.94 -11.86 22.33
CA GLY A 337 8.52 -11.70 22.63
C GLY A 337 7.90 -12.93 23.26
N THR A 338 6.74 -12.70 23.84
CA THR A 338 5.90 -13.72 24.46
C THR A 338 4.58 -13.81 23.73
N SER A 339 3.93 -14.94 23.82
CA SER A 339 2.60 -15.12 23.23
C SER A 339 1.73 -16.04 24.08
N TYR A 340 0.47 -15.71 24.08
CA TYR A 340 -0.61 -16.51 24.64
C TYR A 340 -1.54 -16.91 23.52
N TYR A 341 -2.01 -18.16 23.53
CA TYR A 341 -2.99 -18.66 22.59
C TYR A 341 -4.03 -19.51 23.33
N GLU A 342 -5.27 -19.03 23.33
CA GLU A 342 -6.41 -19.78 23.78
C GLU A 342 -7.04 -20.48 22.59
N GLN A 343 -6.94 -21.79 22.55
CA GLN A 343 -7.49 -22.64 21.52
C GLN A 343 -8.90 -23.07 21.91
N TYR A 344 -9.84 -22.73 21.10
CA TYR A 344 -11.22 -23.08 21.35
C TYR A 344 -11.53 -24.51 20.90
N LEU A 345 -11.88 -25.40 21.80
CA LEU A 345 -12.31 -26.76 21.54
C LEU A 345 -13.67 -27.00 22.24
N LYS A 346 -14.52 -27.87 21.69
CA LYS A 346 -15.81 -28.27 22.33
C LYS A 346 -15.56 -29.04 23.62
N THR A 347 -14.46 -29.76 23.69
CA THR A 347 -14.06 -30.59 24.83
C THR A 347 -13.45 -29.81 25.99
N GLY A 348 -13.33 -28.48 25.87
CA GLY A 348 -12.62 -27.58 26.77
C GLY A 348 -11.47 -26.85 26.07
N ASN A 349 -11.32 -25.57 26.39
CA ASN A 349 -10.25 -24.78 25.77
C ASN A 349 -8.87 -25.28 26.15
N ARG A 350 -7.90 -25.02 25.28
CA ARG A 350 -6.49 -25.24 25.54
C ARG A 350 -5.76 -23.92 25.58
N TYR A 351 -4.82 -23.82 26.51
CA TYR A 351 -4.11 -22.58 26.78
C TYR A 351 -2.64 -22.80 26.55
N ARG A 352 -2.03 -21.95 25.73
CA ARG A 352 -0.65 -22.07 25.32
C ARG A 352 0.08 -20.79 25.61
N TYR A 353 1.15 -20.89 26.36
CA TYR A 353 2.07 -19.81 26.63
C TYR A 353 3.40 -20.10 25.94
N ALA A 354 4.01 -19.08 25.33
CA ALA A 354 5.29 -19.26 24.65
C ALA A 354 6.18 -18.02 24.76
N THR A 355 7.47 -18.25 24.81
CA THR A 355 8.53 -17.26 24.63
C THR A 355 9.26 -17.52 23.33
N SER A 356 9.74 -16.49 22.67
CA SER A 356 10.58 -16.65 21.48
C SER A 356 11.61 -15.52 21.37
N ASP A 357 12.86 -15.90 21.09
CA ASP A 357 13.91 -15.00 20.62
C ASP A 357 14.20 -15.32 19.15
N ARG A 358 14.16 -14.29 18.30
CA ARG A 358 14.41 -14.44 16.86
C ARG A 358 15.48 -13.48 16.41
N HIS A 359 16.39 -13.99 15.62
CA HIS A 359 17.46 -13.21 15.01
C HIS A 359 17.51 -13.48 13.51
N ASN A 360 17.30 -12.42 12.71
CA ASN A 360 17.22 -12.53 11.27
C ASN A 360 18.22 -11.58 10.62
N THR A 361 18.99 -12.09 9.68
CA THR A 361 19.82 -11.26 8.79
C THR A 361 19.37 -11.47 7.35
N ASN A 362 19.07 -10.38 6.63
CA ASN A 362 18.68 -10.41 5.24
C ASN A 362 19.56 -9.47 4.43
N ARG A 363 20.25 -10.01 3.42
CA ARG A 363 21.04 -9.25 2.44
C ARG A 363 20.39 -9.40 1.08
N MET A 364 20.16 -8.30 0.40
CA MET A 364 19.56 -8.29 -0.92
C MET A 364 20.34 -7.36 -1.84
N ALA A 365 20.70 -7.86 -3.01
CA ALA A 365 21.18 -7.06 -4.14
C ALA A 365 20.17 -7.20 -5.29
N SER A 366 19.79 -6.09 -5.90
CA SER A 366 18.88 -6.12 -7.05
C SER A 366 19.24 -5.06 -8.06
N THR A 367 18.96 -5.36 -9.32
CA THR A 367 19.08 -4.42 -10.44
C THR A 367 17.88 -4.57 -11.36
N MET A 368 17.43 -3.47 -11.91
CA MET A 368 16.41 -3.40 -12.94
C MET A 368 16.87 -2.46 -14.04
N LEU A 369 16.72 -2.88 -15.28
CA LEU A 369 16.99 -2.08 -16.47
C LEU A 369 15.75 -2.12 -17.35
N SER A 370 15.37 -0.97 -17.90
CA SER A 370 14.26 -0.85 -18.84
C SER A 370 14.64 0.09 -19.98
N MET A 371 14.38 -0.34 -21.18
CA MET A 371 14.62 0.41 -22.41
C MET A 371 13.33 0.51 -23.21
N LYS A 372 12.95 1.73 -23.56
CA LYS A 372 11.93 2.03 -24.54
C LYS A 372 12.60 2.53 -25.80
N TRP A 373 12.33 1.88 -26.94
CA TRP A 373 12.88 2.25 -28.22
C TRP A 373 11.77 2.46 -29.25
N ASN A 374 11.55 3.71 -29.64
CA ASN A 374 10.74 4.09 -30.77
C ASN A 374 11.57 3.88 -32.06
N ILE A 375 11.54 2.70 -32.66
CA ILE A 375 12.30 2.33 -33.84
C ILE A 375 11.92 3.27 -34.98
N ASP A 376 10.62 3.40 -35.21
CA ASP A 376 10.00 4.35 -36.12
C ASP A 376 8.64 4.83 -35.57
N LYS A 377 7.85 5.61 -36.34
CA LYS A 377 6.53 6.12 -35.93
C LYS A 377 5.49 5.02 -35.75
N MET A 378 5.71 3.84 -36.33
CA MET A 378 4.79 2.70 -36.37
C MET A 378 5.28 1.52 -35.53
N THR A 379 6.51 1.57 -34.98
CA THR A 379 7.13 0.42 -34.30
C THR A 379 7.75 0.86 -32.97
N LEU A 380 7.30 0.23 -31.89
CA LEU A 380 7.77 0.42 -30.53
C LEU A 380 8.32 -0.90 -29.98
N LEU A 381 9.50 -0.87 -29.39
CA LEU A 381 10.10 -1.97 -28.63
C LEU A 381 10.30 -1.54 -27.18
N ASN A 382 9.77 -2.29 -26.24
CA ASN A 382 10.07 -2.18 -24.82
C ASN A 382 10.83 -3.41 -24.38
N LEU A 383 11.99 -3.20 -23.76
CA LEU A 383 12.76 -4.28 -23.14
C LEU A 383 12.90 -3.97 -21.65
N SER A 384 12.71 -4.95 -20.80
CA SER A 384 13.00 -4.82 -19.39
C SER A 384 13.63 -6.09 -18.84
N GLY A 385 14.59 -5.93 -17.95
CA GLY A 385 15.24 -7.02 -17.26
C GLY A 385 15.47 -6.68 -15.82
N SER A 386 15.35 -7.67 -14.94
CA SER A 386 15.73 -7.55 -13.55
C SER A 386 16.47 -8.78 -13.06
N PHE A 387 17.37 -8.54 -12.13
CA PHE A 387 18.10 -9.54 -11.37
C PHE A 387 17.96 -9.22 -9.89
N SER A 388 17.72 -10.22 -9.07
CA SER A 388 17.84 -10.08 -7.61
C SER A 388 18.53 -11.30 -7.02
N ALA A 389 19.40 -11.04 -6.04
CA ALA A 389 20.03 -12.03 -5.19
C ALA A 389 19.69 -11.69 -3.73
N MET A 390 19.20 -12.66 -3.00
CA MET A 390 18.85 -12.52 -1.58
C MET A 390 19.48 -13.66 -0.80
N GLU A 391 20.17 -13.31 0.28
CA GLU A 391 20.71 -14.24 1.24
C GLU A 391 20.15 -13.89 2.62
N GLY A 392 19.69 -14.89 3.35
CA GLY A 392 19.11 -14.71 4.66
C GLY A 392 19.53 -15.79 5.63
N THR A 393 19.75 -15.39 6.88
CA THR A 393 19.90 -16.31 8.00
C THR A 393 18.84 -16.00 9.02
N ASN A 394 18.06 -17.00 9.41
CA ASN A 394 17.03 -16.89 10.43
C ASN A 394 17.39 -17.83 11.57
N GLY A 395 17.48 -17.31 12.78
CA GLY A 395 17.61 -18.08 14.02
C GLY A 395 16.37 -17.86 14.89
N SER A 396 15.89 -18.89 15.55
CA SER A 396 14.79 -18.81 16.51
C SER A 396 15.03 -19.79 17.64
N ASP A 397 14.96 -19.28 18.85
CA ASP A 397 14.91 -20.04 20.09
C ASP A 397 13.54 -19.80 20.72
N SER A 398 12.83 -20.88 21.05
CA SER A 398 11.48 -20.79 21.58
C SER A 398 11.18 -21.87 22.61
N ARG A 399 10.42 -21.46 23.63
CA ARG A 399 9.85 -22.35 24.62
C ARG A 399 8.34 -22.18 24.64
N GLN A 400 7.60 -23.26 24.73
CA GLN A 400 6.15 -23.27 24.73
C GLN A 400 5.65 -24.33 25.70
N VAL A 401 4.60 -24.04 26.45
CA VAL A 401 3.87 -24.98 27.29
C VAL A 401 2.38 -24.85 26.98
N THR A 402 1.72 -26.01 26.88
CA THR A 402 0.26 -26.13 26.64
C THR A 402 -0.41 -26.71 27.87
N TYR A 403 -1.52 -26.13 28.26
CA TYR A 403 -2.33 -26.49 29.42
C TYR A 403 -3.77 -26.84 29.01
N ASN A 404 -4.44 -27.70 29.75
CA ASN A 404 -5.87 -28.03 29.56
C ASN A 404 -6.81 -27.09 30.32
N GLU A 405 -6.29 -26.35 31.31
CA GLU A 405 -6.97 -25.28 32.04
C GLU A 405 -6.07 -24.04 32.03
N ASP A 406 -6.64 -22.84 32.14
CA ASP A 406 -5.84 -21.60 32.14
C ASP A 406 -5.06 -21.48 33.47
N PRO A 407 -3.73 -21.54 33.48
CA PRO A 407 -2.93 -21.35 34.68
C PRO A 407 -2.82 -19.87 35.10
N GLU A 408 -3.45 -18.93 34.37
CA GLU A 408 -3.45 -17.48 34.62
C GLU A 408 -2.03 -16.88 34.78
N LEU A 409 -1.07 -17.36 33.99
CA LEU A 409 0.32 -16.86 34.01
C LEU A 409 0.40 -15.43 33.46
N ASP A 410 1.38 -14.68 33.95
CA ASP A 410 1.72 -13.38 33.35
C ASP A 410 2.22 -13.59 31.90
N ILE A 411 1.44 -13.13 30.95
CA ILE A 411 1.74 -13.28 29.52
C ILE A 411 3.07 -12.60 29.15
N THR A 412 3.48 -11.57 29.87
CA THR A 412 4.73 -10.85 29.61
C THR A 412 5.98 -11.59 30.08
N ALA A 413 5.82 -12.49 31.04
CA ALA A 413 6.90 -13.27 31.64
C ALA A 413 6.42 -14.68 32.09
N PRO A 414 5.87 -15.50 31.17
CA PRO A 414 5.10 -16.69 31.52
C PRO A 414 5.90 -17.81 32.19
N PHE A 415 7.23 -17.73 32.14
CA PHE A 415 8.12 -18.76 32.70
C PHE A 415 9.10 -18.21 33.74
N ASN A 416 8.79 -17.03 34.34
CA ASN A 416 9.55 -16.50 35.45
C ASN A 416 9.06 -17.12 36.75
N GLY A 417 9.89 -17.86 37.39
CA GLY A 417 9.59 -18.44 38.71
C GLY A 417 9.15 -19.90 38.76
N GLU A 418 9.52 -20.67 37.81
CA GLU A 418 8.98 -21.75 37.20
C GLU A 418 9.12 -23.11 37.69
N GLU A 419 9.79 -23.46 38.57
CA GLU A 419 10.10 -24.89 38.77
C GLU A 419 9.34 -25.58 39.92
N ASN A 420 8.40 -24.95 40.65
CA ASN A 420 8.02 -25.46 41.96
C ASN A 420 6.55 -25.69 42.28
N GLY A 421 5.65 -25.82 41.31
CA GLY A 421 4.22 -26.06 41.61
C GLY A 421 3.76 -27.47 41.24
N GLN A 422 3.56 -28.40 42.18
CA GLN A 422 2.89 -29.71 41.96
C GLN A 422 1.50 -29.53 41.31
N THR A 423 0.79 -28.44 41.58
CA THR A 423 -0.53 -28.14 41.03
C THR A 423 -0.49 -27.80 39.54
N GLU A 424 0.61 -27.28 39.02
CA GLU A 424 0.73 -26.99 37.58
C GLU A 424 0.97 -28.24 36.73
N ASN A 425 1.61 -29.29 37.30
CA ASN A 425 1.91 -30.52 36.57
C ASN A 425 0.64 -31.25 36.12
N ASP A 426 -0.43 -31.21 36.90
CA ASP A 426 -1.68 -31.93 36.62
C ASP A 426 -2.45 -31.35 35.43
N ILE A 427 -2.27 -30.05 35.14
CA ILE A 427 -2.96 -29.36 34.03
C ILE A 427 -2.09 -29.20 32.78
N ARG A 428 -0.78 -29.53 32.84
CA ARG A 428 0.12 -29.51 31.67
C ARG A 428 -0.22 -30.63 30.70
N VAL A 429 -0.23 -30.33 29.42
CA VAL A 429 -0.39 -31.29 28.33
C VAL A 429 0.93 -31.62 27.67
N ASN A 430 1.65 -30.60 27.26
CA ASN A 430 2.99 -30.72 26.68
C ASN A 430 3.83 -29.47 26.93
N GLY A 431 5.15 -29.66 26.84
CA GLY A 431 6.14 -28.59 26.81
C GLY A 431 7.11 -28.85 25.66
N ILE A 432 7.46 -27.81 24.89
CA ILE A 432 8.48 -27.94 23.84
C ILE A 432 9.51 -26.81 23.95
N ARG A 433 10.78 -27.19 23.87
CA ARG A 433 11.90 -26.29 23.60
C ARG A 433 12.34 -26.54 22.16
N MET A 434 12.50 -25.51 21.37
CA MET A 434 12.84 -25.61 19.95
C MET A 434 13.87 -24.58 19.57
N ASN A 435 14.98 -25.04 19.03
CA ASN A 435 16.04 -24.24 18.45
C ASN A 435 16.09 -24.48 16.96
N SER A 436 16.02 -23.42 16.17
CA SER A 436 16.08 -23.53 14.71
C SER A 436 17.02 -22.50 14.11
N ARG A 437 17.73 -22.89 13.07
CA ARG A 437 18.55 -22.00 12.27
C ARG A 437 18.41 -22.37 10.81
N SER A 438 18.08 -21.39 9.97
CA SER A 438 18.01 -21.60 8.53
C SER A 438 18.86 -20.57 7.79
N THR A 439 19.48 -21.00 6.70
CA THR A 439 20.21 -20.15 5.76
C THR A 439 19.58 -20.33 4.39
N SER A 440 19.16 -19.25 3.77
CA SER A 440 18.54 -19.24 2.45
C SER A 440 19.34 -18.39 1.48
N ALA A 441 19.49 -18.88 0.25
CA ALA A 441 20.07 -18.14 -0.86
C ALA A 441 19.12 -18.24 -2.07
N ASN A 442 18.63 -17.09 -2.54
CA ASN A 442 17.68 -17.03 -3.66
C ASN A 442 18.20 -16.09 -4.73
N ARG A 443 18.12 -16.50 -6.00
CA ARG A 443 18.46 -15.69 -7.17
C ARG A 443 17.28 -15.71 -8.13
N GLN A 444 16.88 -14.52 -8.60
CA GLN A 444 15.78 -14.38 -9.55
C GLN A 444 16.25 -13.58 -10.76
N TYR A 445 15.89 -14.05 -11.94
CA TYR A 445 16.12 -13.41 -13.23
C TYR A 445 14.76 -13.20 -13.89
N PHE A 446 14.56 -12.03 -14.46
CA PHE A 446 13.38 -11.71 -15.24
C PHE A 446 13.77 -10.92 -16.48
N LEU A 447 13.22 -11.33 -17.63
CA LEU A 447 13.38 -10.63 -18.91
C LEU A 447 12.00 -10.50 -19.56
N ASN A 448 11.69 -9.33 -20.07
CA ASN A 448 10.49 -9.03 -20.84
C ASN A 448 10.82 -8.23 -22.07
N ALA A 449 10.22 -8.61 -23.21
CA ALA A 449 10.34 -7.92 -24.47
C ALA A 449 8.93 -7.76 -25.08
N ASP A 450 8.55 -6.52 -25.38
CA ASP A 450 7.27 -6.19 -26.00
C ASP A 450 7.54 -5.40 -27.29
N LEU A 451 7.26 -6.02 -28.43
CA LEU A 451 7.33 -5.39 -29.75
C LEU A 451 5.90 -5.10 -30.22
N THR A 452 5.61 -3.84 -30.53
CA THR A 452 4.31 -3.43 -31.05
C THR A 452 4.46 -2.68 -32.34
N ARG A 453 3.71 -3.12 -33.37
CA ARG A 453 3.68 -2.46 -34.68
C ARG A 453 2.25 -2.06 -35.05
N ARG A 454 2.07 -0.79 -35.36
CA ARG A 454 0.85 -0.31 -36.03
C ARG A 454 0.86 -0.78 -37.47
N LEU A 455 -0.27 -1.34 -37.91
CA LEU A 455 -0.44 -1.84 -39.28
C LEU A 455 -0.99 -0.79 -40.24
N ASN A 456 -1.73 0.18 -39.68
CA ASN A 456 -2.31 1.30 -40.45
C ASN A 456 -2.60 2.50 -39.55
N GLU A 457 -2.95 3.63 -40.15
CA GLU A 457 -3.30 4.87 -39.44
C GLU A 457 -4.63 4.80 -38.69
N LYS A 458 -5.52 3.85 -39.03
CA LYS A 458 -6.80 3.63 -38.35
C LYS A 458 -6.63 3.00 -36.96
N GLY A 459 -5.41 2.53 -36.62
CA GLY A 459 -5.08 2.01 -35.28
C GLY A 459 -5.12 0.48 -35.17
N SER A 460 -5.18 -0.27 -36.31
CA SER A 460 -4.90 -1.70 -36.29
C SER A 460 -3.45 -1.93 -35.88
N SER A 461 -3.19 -2.89 -34.98
CA SER A 461 -1.84 -3.14 -34.48
C SER A 461 -1.62 -4.61 -34.14
N LEU A 462 -0.36 -5.04 -34.29
CA LEU A 462 0.13 -6.35 -33.90
C LEU A 462 1.15 -6.19 -32.77
N GLY A 463 0.97 -6.91 -31.67
CA GLY A 463 1.90 -7.00 -30.55
C GLY A 463 2.50 -8.40 -30.43
N LEU A 464 3.80 -8.46 -30.13
CA LEU A 464 4.52 -9.67 -29.74
C LEU A 464 5.08 -9.44 -28.35
N THR A 465 4.76 -10.33 -27.41
CA THR A 465 5.26 -10.27 -26.03
C THR A 465 6.06 -11.53 -25.74
N MET A 466 7.23 -11.40 -25.15
CA MET A 466 8.06 -12.51 -24.70
C MET A 466 8.49 -12.26 -23.26
N GLN A 467 8.30 -13.24 -22.39
CA GLN A 467 8.71 -13.19 -21.00
C GLN A 467 9.49 -14.44 -20.62
N TYR A 468 10.59 -14.26 -19.92
CA TYR A 468 11.35 -15.31 -19.30
C TYR A 468 11.62 -14.97 -17.83
N SER A 469 11.38 -15.92 -16.96
CA SER A 469 11.80 -15.79 -15.56
C SER A 469 12.42 -17.08 -15.07
N GLU A 470 13.47 -16.96 -14.27
CA GLU A 470 14.11 -18.07 -13.59
C GLU A 470 14.39 -17.69 -12.14
N GLY A 471 13.90 -18.53 -11.22
CA GLY A 471 14.23 -18.51 -9.81
C GLY A 471 15.08 -19.73 -9.46
N ARG A 472 16.18 -19.52 -8.72
CA ARG A 472 17.00 -20.57 -8.11
C ARG A 472 17.11 -20.27 -6.64
N GLY A 473 16.78 -21.23 -5.79
CA GLY A 473 16.88 -21.13 -4.36
C GLY A 473 17.57 -22.34 -3.75
N LYS A 474 18.18 -22.11 -2.60
CA LYS A 474 18.66 -23.14 -1.70
C LYS A 474 18.28 -22.70 -0.28
N ASN A 475 17.71 -23.61 0.49
CA ASN A 475 17.44 -23.41 1.90
C ASN A 475 18.01 -24.58 2.69
N GLU A 476 18.93 -24.27 3.61
CA GLU A 476 19.52 -25.22 4.56
C GLU A 476 19.00 -24.86 5.95
N ALA A 477 18.51 -25.84 6.71
CA ALA A 477 18.02 -25.57 8.04
C ALA A 477 18.26 -26.73 9.02
N PHE A 478 18.50 -26.32 10.25
CA PHE A 478 18.52 -27.19 11.42
C PHE A 478 17.26 -26.93 12.25
N SER A 479 16.68 -27.99 12.77
CA SER A 479 15.58 -27.94 13.73
C SER A 479 15.87 -28.93 14.85
N VAL A 480 16.14 -28.42 16.03
CA VAL A 480 16.39 -29.20 17.23
C VAL A 480 15.28 -28.97 18.21
N SER A 481 14.59 -29.99 18.66
CA SER A 481 13.50 -29.85 19.61
C SER A 481 13.47 -30.97 20.64
N SER A 482 13.11 -30.62 21.89
CA SER A 482 12.78 -31.54 22.96
C SER A 482 11.33 -31.28 23.38
N THR A 483 10.50 -32.29 23.25
CA THR A 483 9.07 -32.21 23.60
C THR A 483 8.77 -33.17 24.72
N THR A 484 8.28 -32.65 25.85
CA THR A 484 7.78 -33.41 26.99
C THR A 484 6.26 -33.52 26.91
N TYR A 485 5.75 -34.74 26.99
CA TYR A 485 4.29 -35.02 27.03
C TYR A 485 3.91 -35.41 28.46
N TYR A 486 3.32 -34.53 29.20
CA TYR A 486 2.95 -34.72 30.60
C TYR A 486 1.74 -35.66 30.81
N GLN A 487 1.01 -35.97 29.73
CA GLN A 487 -0.12 -36.90 29.73
C GLN A 487 0.25 -38.31 29.23
N LEU A 488 1.50 -38.53 28.87
CA LEU A 488 2.02 -39.82 28.38
C LEU A 488 3.23 -40.22 29.23
N GLN A 489 3.27 -41.46 29.67
CA GLN A 489 4.41 -41.99 30.42
C GLN A 489 5.25 -42.90 29.57
N ASP A 490 6.55 -42.96 29.86
CA ASP A 490 7.49 -43.93 29.32
C ASP A 490 7.34 -45.29 30.03
N GLU A 491 8.17 -46.25 29.64
CA GLU A 491 8.15 -47.61 30.23
C GLU A 491 8.51 -47.63 31.72
N TRP A 492 9.11 -46.54 32.25
CA TRP A 492 9.51 -46.40 33.66
C TRP A 492 8.56 -45.52 34.48
N GLY A 493 7.50 -45.02 33.88
CA GLY A 493 6.51 -44.16 34.53
C GLY A 493 6.90 -42.69 34.60
N ASN A 494 7.94 -42.23 33.86
CA ASN A 494 8.28 -40.83 33.72
C ASN A 494 7.54 -40.21 32.55
N ASP A 495 7.48 -38.88 32.50
CA ASP A 495 6.93 -38.14 31.38
C ASP A 495 7.65 -38.52 30.08
N SER A 496 6.90 -38.82 29.04
CA SER A 496 7.47 -39.20 27.74
C SER A 496 8.15 -38.02 27.09
N VAL A 497 9.44 -38.17 26.74
CA VAL A 497 10.22 -37.13 26.08
C VAL A 497 10.55 -37.55 24.64
N LEU A 498 10.25 -36.64 23.68
CA LEU A 498 10.63 -36.84 22.29
C LEU A 498 11.71 -35.82 21.89
N TYR A 499 12.93 -36.32 21.73
CA TYR A 499 14.01 -35.52 21.16
C TYR A 499 14.05 -35.65 19.64
N ARG A 500 14.28 -34.55 18.93
CA ARG A 500 14.48 -34.50 17.48
C ARG A 500 15.61 -33.53 17.15
N ASN A 501 16.49 -33.98 16.28
CA ASN A 501 17.52 -33.14 15.68
C ASN A 501 17.51 -33.43 14.18
N GLN A 502 17.06 -32.45 13.38
CA GLN A 502 16.91 -32.62 11.94
C GLN A 502 17.68 -31.54 11.19
N TYR A 503 18.40 -31.97 10.17
CA TYR A 503 18.95 -31.10 9.15
C TYR A 503 18.23 -31.35 7.83
N TYR A 504 17.92 -30.27 7.09
CA TYR A 504 17.41 -30.42 5.74
C TYR A 504 18.01 -29.41 4.76
N ASP A 505 18.28 -29.91 3.55
CA ASP A 505 18.73 -29.14 2.39
C ASP A 505 17.62 -29.17 1.32
N SER A 506 17.18 -27.96 0.90
CA SER A 506 16.04 -27.82 0.00
C SER A 506 16.38 -26.92 -1.19
N PRO A 507 17.05 -27.48 -2.22
CA PRO A 507 17.27 -26.78 -3.47
C PRO A 507 15.96 -26.67 -4.27
N ASN A 508 15.73 -25.49 -4.84
CA ASN A 508 14.57 -25.27 -5.72
C ASN A 508 14.95 -24.52 -6.98
N ARG A 509 14.20 -24.77 -8.05
CA ARG A 509 14.36 -24.08 -9.32
C ARG A 509 13.02 -23.94 -10.01
N ASN A 510 12.65 -22.71 -10.35
CA ASN A 510 11.46 -22.42 -11.14
C ASN A 510 11.86 -21.68 -12.41
N ARG A 511 11.40 -22.16 -13.57
CA ARG A 511 11.59 -21.52 -14.89
C ARG A 511 10.25 -21.33 -15.54
N LYS A 512 9.98 -20.14 -16.00
CA LYS A 512 8.76 -19.78 -16.71
C LYS A 512 9.10 -19.04 -18.00
N PHE A 513 8.56 -19.51 -19.09
CA PHE A 513 8.64 -18.88 -20.41
C PHE A 513 7.23 -18.63 -20.92
N SER A 514 6.99 -17.46 -21.49
CA SER A 514 5.74 -17.18 -22.21
C SER A 514 5.98 -16.37 -23.48
N LEU A 515 5.19 -16.67 -24.50
CA LEU A 515 5.18 -16.00 -25.79
C LEU A 515 3.74 -15.65 -26.14
N GLY A 516 3.46 -14.38 -26.42
CA GLY A 516 2.12 -13.88 -26.69
C GLY A 516 2.05 -13.10 -28.00
N LEU A 517 0.95 -13.26 -28.72
CA LEU A 517 0.56 -12.51 -29.91
C LEU A 517 -0.72 -11.75 -29.58
N ILE A 518 -0.80 -10.48 -29.94
CA ILE A 518 -1.93 -9.60 -29.68
C ILE A 518 -2.29 -8.87 -30.96
N LEU A 519 -3.51 -9.09 -31.47
CA LEU A 519 -4.07 -8.38 -32.61
C LEU A 519 -5.14 -7.40 -32.11
N THR A 520 -4.97 -6.12 -32.38
CA THR A 520 -5.98 -5.10 -32.07
C THR A 520 -6.57 -4.55 -33.35
N GLN A 521 -7.89 -4.55 -33.43
CA GLN A 521 -8.64 -4.09 -34.60
C GLN A 521 -9.71 -3.07 -34.19
N PRO A 522 -9.67 -1.82 -34.68
CA PRO A 522 -10.77 -0.91 -34.58
C PRO A 522 -11.96 -1.42 -35.43
N LEU A 523 -13.11 -1.65 -34.81
CA LEU A 523 -14.36 -2.02 -35.47
C LEU A 523 -15.21 -0.81 -35.81
N HIS A 524 -15.17 0.20 -34.95
CA HIS A 524 -15.85 1.49 -35.10
C HIS A 524 -15.02 2.60 -34.44
N LYS A 525 -15.37 3.86 -34.62
CA LYS A 525 -14.68 5.00 -33.98
C LYS A 525 -14.59 4.88 -32.45
N SER A 526 -15.60 4.27 -31.84
CA SER A 526 -15.70 4.07 -30.39
C SER A 526 -15.51 2.62 -29.95
N LEU A 527 -15.39 1.66 -30.85
CA LEU A 527 -15.31 0.22 -30.52
C LEU A 527 -14.06 -0.41 -31.12
N ARG A 528 -13.31 -1.10 -30.29
CA ARG A 528 -12.12 -1.90 -30.66
C ARG A 528 -12.26 -3.32 -30.16
N ALA A 529 -11.79 -4.27 -30.92
CA ALA A 529 -11.63 -5.65 -30.53
C ALA A 529 -10.16 -6.02 -30.44
N GLN A 530 -9.81 -6.81 -29.45
CA GLN A 530 -8.48 -7.35 -29.27
C GLN A 530 -8.57 -8.85 -29.13
N LEU A 531 -7.89 -9.57 -29.99
CA LEU A 531 -7.71 -11.02 -29.90
C LEU A 531 -6.26 -11.28 -29.48
N SER A 532 -6.07 -12.11 -28.46
CA SER A 532 -4.74 -12.49 -28.03
C SER A 532 -4.60 -13.99 -27.87
N TYR A 533 -3.41 -14.48 -28.17
CA TYR A 533 -2.99 -15.84 -27.89
C TYR A 533 -1.68 -15.79 -27.11
N LYS A 534 -1.59 -16.57 -26.01
CA LYS A 534 -0.39 -16.66 -25.18
C LYS A 534 -0.07 -18.12 -24.86
N PHE A 535 1.10 -18.53 -25.22
CA PHE A 535 1.71 -19.79 -24.80
C PHE A 535 2.51 -19.58 -23.52
N ARG A 536 2.36 -20.48 -22.54
CA ARG A 536 3.12 -20.47 -21.29
C ARG A 536 3.65 -21.86 -20.98
N ARG A 537 4.92 -21.95 -20.63
CA ARG A 537 5.56 -23.16 -20.11
C ARG A 537 6.26 -22.83 -18.79
N GLU A 538 5.97 -23.63 -17.77
CA GLU A 538 6.55 -23.50 -16.44
C GLU A 538 7.10 -24.84 -15.97
N ASN A 539 8.34 -24.82 -15.46
CA ASN A 539 9.01 -25.99 -14.92
C ASN A 539 9.44 -25.66 -13.49
N GLN A 540 8.98 -26.43 -12.51
CA GLN A 540 9.32 -26.28 -11.11
C GLN A 540 9.98 -27.56 -10.60
N ASN A 541 11.15 -27.43 -9.96
CA ASN A 541 11.84 -28.49 -9.27
C ASN A 541 11.98 -28.05 -7.82
N ASN A 542 11.47 -28.86 -6.90
CA ASN A 542 11.59 -28.65 -5.46
C ASN A 542 12.03 -29.97 -4.82
N ASP A 543 13.21 -29.98 -4.28
CA ASP A 543 13.75 -31.13 -3.57
C ASP A 543 13.88 -30.74 -2.08
N ARG A 544 13.66 -31.71 -1.19
CA ARG A 544 13.97 -31.61 0.23
C ARG A 544 14.65 -32.89 0.65
N ASN A 545 15.90 -32.77 1.05
CA ASN A 545 16.68 -33.85 1.61
C ASN A 545 16.72 -33.67 3.11
N THR A 546 16.15 -34.57 3.88
CA THR A 546 16.05 -34.50 5.34
C THR A 546 16.97 -35.58 5.96
N TYR A 547 17.72 -35.17 6.96
CA TYR A 547 18.67 -36.02 7.72
C TYR A 547 18.25 -35.99 9.18
N ASP A 548 18.01 -37.16 9.77
CA ASP A 548 17.69 -37.32 11.19
C ASP A 548 18.96 -37.48 12.01
N LEU A 549 19.44 -36.35 12.52
CA LEU A 549 20.69 -36.29 13.29
C LEU A 549 20.54 -36.81 14.75
N SER A 550 19.33 -37.15 15.22
CA SER A 550 19.07 -37.73 16.53
C SER A 550 19.85 -39.04 16.76
N ARG A 551 20.35 -39.63 15.68
CA ARG A 551 21.24 -40.83 15.76
C ARG A 551 22.65 -40.48 16.23
N PHE A 552 23.09 -39.25 16.12
CA PHE A 552 24.41 -38.76 16.48
C PHE A 552 24.45 -37.99 17.78
N PHE A 553 23.28 -37.56 18.27
CA PHE A 553 23.07 -36.64 19.38
C PHE A 553 21.98 -37.17 20.29
N ASP A 554 22.17 -37.08 21.59
CA ASP A 554 21.22 -37.59 22.60
C ASP A 554 20.40 -36.49 23.29
N GLY A 555 20.66 -35.22 22.95
CA GLY A 555 19.93 -34.06 23.46
C GLY A 555 20.46 -33.51 24.78
N THR A 556 21.72 -33.80 25.11
CA THR A 556 22.41 -33.20 26.27
C THR A 556 22.77 -31.73 25.98
N ASP A 557 22.86 -30.93 27.05
CA ASP A 557 23.12 -29.48 26.93
C ASP A 557 24.53 -29.15 26.38
N ASP A 558 25.46 -30.08 26.41
CA ASP A 558 26.84 -29.92 25.92
C ASP A 558 27.00 -30.17 24.41
N GLU A 559 25.96 -30.55 23.71
CA GLU A 559 26.03 -30.84 22.27
C GLU A 559 26.12 -29.60 21.40
N PRO A 560 26.95 -29.62 20.34
CA PRO A 560 27.04 -28.47 19.44
C PRO A 560 25.81 -28.35 18.60
N LEU A 561 25.01 -27.30 18.86
CA LEU A 561 23.83 -26.95 18.04
C LEU A 561 24.26 -26.53 16.61
N TYR A 562 23.46 -26.93 15.62
CA TYR A 562 23.61 -26.51 14.20
C TYR A 562 24.91 -26.97 13.53
N THR A 563 25.47 -28.11 13.95
CA THR A 563 26.68 -28.71 13.39
C THR A 563 26.34 -30.01 12.68
N LEU A 564 26.97 -30.24 11.53
CA LEU A 564 26.87 -31.52 10.81
C LEU A 564 27.99 -32.43 11.30
N PRO A 565 27.66 -33.58 11.90
CA PRO A 565 28.69 -34.58 12.30
C PRO A 565 29.29 -35.23 11.06
N GLU A 566 30.49 -35.79 11.20
CA GLU A 566 31.11 -36.56 10.14
C GLU A 566 30.25 -37.78 9.79
N GLY A 567 29.99 -38.02 8.50
CA GLY A 567 29.14 -39.11 8.03
C GLY A 567 27.63 -38.86 8.22
N TYR A 568 27.20 -37.65 8.42
CA TYR A 568 25.77 -37.28 8.57
C TYR A 568 24.91 -37.77 7.40
N GLU A 569 25.47 -37.97 6.22
CA GLU A 569 24.76 -38.46 5.05
C GLU A 569 24.07 -39.83 5.29
N ALA A 570 24.64 -40.65 6.22
CA ALA A 570 24.04 -41.91 6.64
C ALA A 570 22.71 -41.74 7.40
N ALA A 571 22.46 -40.57 7.93
CA ALA A 571 21.21 -40.21 8.59
C ALA A 571 20.10 -39.74 7.62
N TYR A 572 20.34 -39.85 6.32
CA TYR A 572 19.28 -39.52 5.31
C TYR A 572 18.00 -40.29 5.58
N THR A 573 16.90 -39.55 5.69
CA THR A 573 15.59 -40.11 6.03
C THR A 573 14.66 -39.99 4.83
N ASP A 574 14.51 -41.10 4.11
CA ASP A 574 13.75 -41.16 2.87
C ASP A 574 12.27 -40.75 3.07
N SER A 575 11.64 -41.18 4.17
CA SER A 575 10.23 -40.85 4.49
C SER A 575 9.96 -39.39 4.76
N LEU A 576 10.95 -38.60 5.14
CA LEU A 576 10.88 -37.15 5.39
C LEU A 576 11.44 -36.35 4.22
N SER A 577 12.00 -37.01 3.23
CA SER A 577 12.59 -36.40 2.05
C SER A 577 11.62 -36.42 0.89
N ASN A 578 11.68 -35.39 0.06
CA ASN A 578 10.81 -35.25 -1.11
C ASN A 578 11.58 -34.75 -2.32
N ARG A 579 11.29 -35.34 -3.45
CA ARG A 579 11.72 -34.84 -4.76
C ARG A 579 10.49 -34.57 -5.59
N SER A 580 10.30 -33.30 -6.01
CA SER A 580 9.12 -32.91 -6.77
C SER A 580 9.50 -32.17 -8.05
N ARG A 581 8.94 -32.58 -9.16
CA ARG A 581 9.10 -31.96 -10.47
C ARG A 581 7.75 -31.73 -11.11
N SER A 582 7.45 -30.48 -11.42
CA SER A 582 6.22 -30.11 -12.10
C SER A 582 6.51 -29.44 -13.44
N HIS A 583 5.76 -29.83 -14.44
CA HIS A 583 5.77 -29.22 -15.76
C HIS A 583 4.35 -28.75 -16.10
N THR A 584 4.19 -27.46 -16.29
CA THR A 584 2.91 -26.86 -16.68
C THR A 584 3.03 -26.26 -18.07
N THR A 585 2.08 -26.61 -18.95
CA THR A 585 1.92 -25.99 -20.26
C THR A 585 0.51 -25.42 -20.36
N ALA A 586 0.39 -24.17 -20.72
CA ALA A 586 -0.89 -23.47 -20.83
C ALA A 586 -0.99 -22.69 -22.15
N HIS A 587 -2.19 -22.69 -22.72
CA HIS A 587 -2.54 -21.96 -23.92
C HIS A 587 -3.70 -21.01 -23.57
N GLU A 588 -3.46 -19.72 -23.61
CA GLU A 588 -4.48 -18.72 -23.31
C GLU A 588 -4.99 -18.11 -24.63
N VAL A 589 -6.29 -18.15 -24.84
CA VAL A 589 -6.97 -17.40 -25.89
C VAL A 589 -7.87 -16.39 -25.21
N ALA A 590 -7.70 -15.11 -25.53
CA ALA A 590 -8.53 -14.05 -24.95
C ALA A 590 -9.11 -13.13 -26.03
N LEU A 591 -10.38 -12.78 -25.84
CA LEU A 591 -11.09 -11.76 -26.60
C LEU A 591 -11.46 -10.62 -25.65
N HIS A 592 -11.07 -9.39 -26.02
CA HIS A 592 -11.43 -8.17 -25.30
C HIS A 592 -12.13 -7.20 -26.26
N LEU A 593 -13.20 -6.58 -25.78
CA LEU A 593 -13.94 -5.53 -26.45
C LEU A 593 -13.82 -4.25 -25.64
N ASN A 594 -13.34 -3.19 -26.27
CA ASN A 594 -13.24 -1.87 -25.65
C ASN A 594 -14.17 -0.89 -26.37
N TYR A 595 -15.15 -0.35 -25.66
CA TYR A 595 -15.99 0.75 -26.10
C TYR A 595 -15.64 2.00 -25.32
N THR A 596 -15.42 3.12 -26.00
CA THR A 596 -15.09 4.40 -25.38
C THR A 596 -15.77 5.54 -26.11
N ASP A 597 -16.57 6.30 -25.39
CA ASP A 597 -17.13 7.57 -25.85
C ASP A 597 -16.85 8.70 -24.84
N ARG A 598 -17.55 9.84 -24.96
CA ARG A 598 -17.37 11.00 -24.05
C ARG A 598 -17.87 10.75 -22.62
N THR A 599 -18.68 9.74 -22.39
CA THR A 599 -19.42 9.52 -21.14
C THR A 599 -19.19 8.11 -20.59
N TRP A 600 -18.99 7.15 -21.45
CA TRP A 600 -18.88 5.74 -21.13
C TRP A 600 -17.56 5.15 -21.61
N GLU A 601 -16.96 4.33 -20.77
CA GLU A 601 -15.87 3.43 -21.13
C GLU A 601 -16.25 2.02 -20.66
N ILE A 602 -16.38 1.08 -21.60
CA ILE A 602 -16.78 -0.29 -21.32
C ILE A 602 -15.68 -1.23 -21.82
N ASN A 603 -15.15 -2.04 -20.94
CA ASN A 603 -14.17 -3.08 -21.26
C ASN A 603 -14.78 -4.43 -20.88
N ALA A 604 -14.92 -5.33 -21.82
CA ALA A 604 -15.40 -6.68 -21.59
C ALA A 604 -14.42 -7.68 -22.19
N GLY A 605 -13.99 -8.65 -21.41
CA GLY A 605 -13.01 -9.65 -21.82
C GLY A 605 -13.35 -11.03 -21.29
N LEU A 606 -12.98 -12.04 -22.05
CA LEU A 606 -12.98 -13.43 -21.63
C LEU A 606 -11.67 -14.08 -22.09
N SER A 607 -10.91 -14.63 -21.12
CA SER A 607 -9.79 -15.50 -21.42
C SER A 607 -10.15 -16.94 -21.07
N VAL A 608 -9.83 -17.86 -21.96
CA VAL A 608 -9.97 -19.31 -21.80
C VAL A 608 -8.57 -19.91 -21.84
N VAL A 609 -8.21 -20.65 -20.80
CA VAL A 609 -6.84 -21.17 -20.60
C VAL A 609 -6.88 -22.68 -20.38
N PRO A 610 -6.85 -23.49 -21.46
CA PRO A 610 -6.50 -24.91 -21.35
C PRO A 610 -5.09 -25.04 -20.76
N GLU A 611 -4.97 -25.84 -19.73
CA GLU A 611 -3.72 -26.06 -19.00
C GLU A 611 -3.51 -27.56 -18.77
N ARG A 612 -2.29 -28.02 -18.99
CA ARG A 612 -1.82 -29.36 -18.70
C ARG A 612 -0.66 -29.29 -17.73
N GLN A 613 -0.81 -29.93 -16.59
CA GLN A 613 0.19 -30.02 -15.54
C GLN A 613 0.56 -31.49 -15.30
N SER A 614 1.84 -31.81 -15.37
CA SER A 614 2.37 -33.08 -14.89
C SER A 614 3.16 -32.85 -13.61
N LEU A 615 2.97 -33.73 -12.65
CA LEU A 615 3.68 -33.77 -11.38
C LEU A 615 4.29 -35.15 -11.20
N ASP A 616 5.62 -35.21 -11.18
CA ASP A 616 6.42 -36.37 -10.76
C ASP A 616 6.91 -36.11 -9.34
N GLN A 617 6.55 -36.98 -8.43
CA GLN A 617 6.88 -36.86 -7.02
C GLN A 617 7.42 -38.17 -6.46
N LYS A 618 8.51 -38.08 -5.70
CA LYS A 618 9.03 -39.19 -4.93
C LYS A 618 9.14 -38.79 -3.46
N THR A 619 8.50 -39.49 -2.55
CA THR A 619 8.59 -39.36 -1.09
C THR A 619 8.74 -40.75 -0.49
N GLY A 620 9.88 -41.01 0.10
CA GLY A 620 10.21 -42.37 0.56
C GLY A 620 10.15 -43.39 -0.57
N ARG A 621 9.48 -44.47 -0.30
CA ARG A 621 9.22 -45.53 -1.28
C ARG A 621 8.06 -45.23 -2.22
N MET A 622 7.28 -44.20 -1.94
CA MET A 622 6.16 -43.81 -2.77
C MET A 622 6.62 -42.95 -3.93
N GLN A 623 6.27 -43.31 -5.14
CA GLN A 623 6.41 -42.49 -6.32
C GLN A 623 5.03 -42.29 -6.91
N ALA A 624 4.69 -41.06 -7.24
CA ALA A 624 3.42 -40.70 -7.85
C ALA A 624 3.65 -39.79 -9.04
N ASP A 625 3.17 -40.24 -10.19
CA ASP A 625 3.10 -39.45 -11.41
C ASP A 625 1.65 -39.05 -11.64
N THR A 626 1.39 -37.75 -11.60
CA THR A 626 0.05 -37.22 -11.75
C THR A 626 -0.01 -36.31 -12.97
N LEU A 627 -0.97 -36.56 -13.84
CA LEU A 627 -1.30 -35.71 -14.98
C LEU A 627 -2.65 -35.06 -14.74
N ARG A 628 -2.68 -33.72 -14.72
CA ARG A 628 -3.91 -32.95 -14.60
C ARG A 628 -4.13 -32.10 -15.84
N THR A 629 -5.36 -32.11 -16.34
CA THR A 629 -5.78 -31.22 -17.41
C THR A 629 -6.95 -30.40 -16.90
N SER A 630 -6.91 -29.11 -17.09
CA SER A 630 -7.96 -28.17 -16.68
C SER A 630 -8.21 -27.12 -17.74
N VAL A 631 -9.40 -26.55 -17.74
CA VAL A 631 -9.72 -25.36 -18.52
C VAL A 631 -10.11 -24.26 -17.54
N ASN A 632 -9.32 -23.20 -17.51
CA ASN A 632 -9.51 -22.09 -16.60
C ASN A 632 -10.19 -20.94 -17.33
N TYR A 633 -11.07 -20.19 -16.65
CA TYR A 633 -11.85 -19.10 -17.23
C TYR A 633 -11.60 -17.81 -16.46
N TYR A 634 -11.35 -16.72 -17.19
CA TYR A 634 -11.08 -15.39 -16.64
C TYR A 634 -11.99 -14.34 -17.32
N PRO A 635 -13.26 -14.27 -16.95
CA PRO A 635 -14.14 -13.20 -17.41
C PRO A 635 -13.82 -11.90 -16.65
N ALA A 636 -13.80 -10.81 -17.38
CA ALA A 636 -13.64 -9.47 -16.80
C ALA A 636 -14.55 -8.47 -17.52
N VAL A 637 -15.29 -7.68 -16.76
CA VAL A 637 -16.12 -6.60 -17.28
C VAL A 637 -15.93 -5.36 -16.42
N THR A 638 -15.59 -4.24 -17.05
CA THR A 638 -15.52 -2.94 -16.39
C THR A 638 -16.39 -1.95 -17.13
N VAL A 639 -17.29 -1.31 -16.43
CA VAL A 639 -18.16 -0.24 -16.94
C VAL A 639 -17.83 1.02 -16.17
N LEU A 640 -17.29 2.03 -16.84
CA LEU A 640 -17.01 3.33 -16.30
C LEU A 640 -17.96 4.36 -16.91
N TRP A 641 -18.67 5.05 -16.06
CA TRP A 641 -19.44 6.25 -16.41
C TRP A 641 -18.77 7.48 -15.82
N HIS A 642 -18.55 8.50 -16.63
CA HIS A 642 -18.03 9.76 -16.15
C HIS A 642 -18.77 10.96 -16.75
N LYS A 643 -19.11 11.95 -15.94
CA LYS A 643 -19.74 13.18 -16.36
C LYS A 643 -19.23 14.35 -15.50
N LYS A 644 -18.54 15.29 -16.14
CA LYS A 644 -17.95 16.47 -15.48
C LYS A 644 -16.95 16.03 -14.37
N LYS A 645 -17.38 16.12 -13.10
CA LYS A 645 -16.54 15.85 -11.92
C LYS A 645 -16.92 14.56 -11.19
N THR A 646 -17.93 13.86 -11.69
CA THR A 646 -18.43 12.61 -11.13
C THR A 646 -17.98 11.44 -12.00
N ARG A 647 -17.50 10.39 -11.38
CA ARG A 647 -17.09 9.12 -12.00
C ARG A 647 -17.69 7.97 -11.21
N VAL A 648 -18.26 6.98 -11.90
CA VAL A 648 -18.76 5.73 -11.30
C VAL A 648 -18.23 4.58 -12.13
N GLN A 649 -17.62 3.60 -11.47
CA GLN A 649 -17.06 2.41 -12.11
C GLN A 649 -17.61 1.17 -11.44
N LEU A 650 -18.09 0.24 -12.23
CA LEU A 650 -18.47 -1.11 -11.82
C LEU A 650 -17.55 -2.10 -12.54
N SER A 651 -16.91 -2.97 -11.76
CA SER A 651 -16.05 -4.03 -12.31
C SER A 651 -16.48 -5.38 -11.77
N TYR A 652 -16.46 -6.38 -12.65
CA TYR A 652 -16.57 -7.80 -12.32
C TYR A 652 -15.35 -8.52 -12.85
N GLU A 653 -14.76 -9.38 -12.02
CA GLU A 653 -13.62 -10.23 -12.36
C GLU A 653 -13.88 -11.64 -11.84
N GLY A 654 -13.57 -12.64 -12.67
CA GLY A 654 -13.55 -14.04 -12.29
C GLY A 654 -12.19 -14.66 -12.58
N ASP A 655 -11.63 -15.41 -11.62
CA ASP A 655 -10.35 -16.11 -11.81
C ASP A 655 -10.35 -17.51 -11.23
N THR A 656 -9.76 -18.44 -11.98
CA THR A 656 -9.50 -19.80 -11.53
C THR A 656 -8.11 -19.87 -10.90
N LYS A 657 -8.02 -20.35 -9.65
CA LYS A 657 -6.77 -20.56 -8.93
C LYS A 657 -6.51 -22.03 -8.73
N GLN A 658 -5.41 -22.54 -9.28
CA GLN A 658 -4.95 -23.89 -9.04
C GLN A 658 -4.40 -24.02 -7.61
N PRO A 659 -4.58 -25.19 -6.94
CA PRO A 659 -3.90 -25.48 -5.69
C PRO A 659 -2.38 -25.39 -5.84
N GLY A 660 -1.70 -24.95 -4.79
CA GLY A 660 -0.25 -24.89 -4.75
C GLY A 660 0.38 -26.28 -4.89
N LEU A 661 1.57 -26.34 -5.50
CA LEU A 661 2.25 -27.62 -5.68
C LEU A 661 2.48 -28.34 -4.34
N THR A 662 2.92 -27.61 -3.32
CA THR A 662 3.14 -28.15 -1.97
C THR A 662 1.86 -28.65 -1.30
N GLU A 663 0.70 -28.08 -1.64
CA GLU A 663 -0.60 -28.53 -1.14
C GLU A 663 -1.04 -29.84 -1.78
N LEU A 664 -0.55 -30.14 -2.97
CA LEU A 664 -0.86 -31.39 -3.71
C LEU A 664 0.09 -32.55 -3.37
N LEU A 665 1.21 -32.26 -2.69
CA LEU A 665 2.19 -33.27 -2.34
C LEU A 665 1.65 -34.18 -1.23
N THR A 666 1.97 -35.47 -1.29
CA THR A 666 1.67 -36.43 -0.21
C THR A 666 2.69 -36.35 0.95
N LEU A 667 3.60 -35.36 0.90
CA LEU A 667 4.63 -35.16 1.91
C LEU A 667 4.01 -34.78 3.27
N THR A 668 4.52 -35.38 4.33
CA THR A 668 4.25 -35.02 5.71
C THR A 668 5.45 -34.20 6.23
N ASP A 669 5.18 -32.98 6.69
CA ASP A 669 6.14 -32.18 7.45
C ASP A 669 5.85 -32.35 8.94
N ASN A 670 6.78 -32.99 9.64
CA ASN A 670 6.74 -33.25 11.07
C ASN A 670 7.95 -32.65 11.79
N SER A 671 8.59 -31.65 11.20
CA SER A 671 9.74 -30.91 11.81
C SER A 671 9.36 -30.28 13.15
N ASP A 672 8.10 -29.92 13.32
CA ASP A 672 7.46 -29.60 14.59
C ASP A 672 6.50 -30.75 14.97
N PRO A 673 6.78 -31.53 16.02
CA PRO A 673 5.96 -32.70 16.38
C PRO A 673 4.57 -32.34 16.87
N LEU A 674 4.36 -31.10 17.32
CA LEU A 674 3.07 -30.59 17.73
C LEU A 674 2.26 -29.91 16.60
N ASN A 675 2.86 -29.73 15.42
CA ASN A 675 2.23 -29.08 14.27
C ASN A 675 2.52 -29.83 12.96
N ILE A 676 1.97 -31.03 12.82
CA ILE A 676 2.17 -31.86 11.63
C ILE A 676 1.32 -31.34 10.48
N THR A 677 1.93 -31.19 9.31
CA THR A 677 1.22 -30.79 8.09
C THR A 677 1.34 -31.84 6.99
N ARG A 678 0.24 -32.09 6.26
CA ARG A 678 0.21 -32.97 5.08
C ARG A 678 -0.36 -32.25 3.88
N GLY A 679 -0.02 -32.69 2.68
CA GLY A 679 -0.69 -32.23 1.47
C GLY A 679 -1.90 -33.11 1.13
N ASN A 680 -2.65 -32.71 0.08
CA ASN A 680 -3.82 -33.43 -0.40
C ASN A 680 -3.86 -33.40 -1.95
N PRO A 681 -3.54 -34.48 -2.63
CA PRO A 681 -3.57 -34.54 -4.09
C PRO A 681 -4.97 -34.47 -4.71
N SER A 682 -6.03 -34.63 -3.90
CA SER A 682 -7.42 -34.59 -4.36
C SER A 682 -8.00 -33.17 -4.45
N LEU A 683 -7.21 -32.14 -4.18
CA LEU A 683 -7.65 -30.75 -4.25
C LEU A 683 -8.10 -30.37 -5.66
N ARG A 684 -9.22 -29.63 -5.70
CA ARG A 684 -9.78 -29.04 -6.92
C ARG A 684 -9.41 -27.56 -7.01
N PRO A 685 -9.35 -27.01 -8.24
CA PRO A 685 -9.20 -25.57 -8.42
C PRO A 685 -10.30 -24.78 -7.72
N SER A 686 -9.94 -23.66 -7.15
CA SER A 686 -10.90 -22.68 -6.63
C SER A 686 -11.23 -21.64 -7.70
N TYR A 687 -12.46 -21.11 -7.64
CA TYR A 687 -12.90 -20.03 -8.51
C TYR A 687 -13.28 -18.79 -7.70
N ASN A 688 -12.55 -17.71 -7.90
CA ASN A 688 -12.78 -16.44 -7.24
C ASN A 688 -13.65 -15.55 -8.11
N GLN A 689 -14.63 -14.90 -7.49
CA GLN A 689 -15.49 -13.90 -8.11
C GLN A 689 -15.36 -12.61 -7.33
N ARG A 690 -15.17 -11.50 -8.04
CA ARG A 690 -15.06 -10.19 -7.41
C ARG A 690 -15.92 -9.17 -8.14
N VAL A 691 -16.76 -8.47 -7.39
CA VAL A 691 -17.52 -7.31 -7.86
C VAL A 691 -17.00 -6.10 -7.12
N ARG A 692 -16.67 -5.03 -7.84
CA ARG A 692 -16.21 -3.77 -7.28
C ARG A 692 -17.00 -2.61 -7.84
N LEU A 693 -17.51 -1.77 -6.96
CA LEU A 693 -18.17 -0.50 -7.28
C LEU A 693 -17.35 0.65 -6.70
N GLU A 694 -17.01 1.61 -7.53
CA GLU A 694 -16.34 2.84 -7.12
C GLU A 694 -17.16 4.04 -7.58
N ALA A 695 -17.34 5.01 -6.71
CA ALA A 695 -18.00 6.27 -7.02
C ALA A 695 -17.19 7.44 -6.48
N ARG A 696 -16.98 8.45 -7.30
CA ARG A 696 -16.18 9.62 -6.95
C ARG A 696 -16.81 10.90 -7.46
N ASP A 697 -16.90 11.90 -6.60
CA ASP A 697 -17.23 13.27 -7.00
C ASP A 697 -16.21 14.27 -6.44
N THR A 698 -15.38 14.82 -7.33
CA THR A 698 -14.31 15.76 -6.94
C THR A 698 -14.82 17.15 -6.60
N LYS A 699 -16.09 17.49 -6.90
CA LYS A 699 -16.69 18.79 -6.58
C LYS A 699 -17.05 18.88 -5.10
N ILE A 700 -17.64 17.81 -4.58
CA ILE A 700 -18.04 17.73 -3.17
C ILE A 700 -16.97 17.09 -2.30
N GLY A 701 -15.96 16.43 -2.89
CA GLY A 701 -14.87 15.73 -2.17
C GLY A 701 -15.32 14.38 -1.57
N LEU A 702 -16.30 13.72 -2.21
CA LEU A 702 -16.83 12.42 -1.77
C LEU A 702 -16.27 11.30 -2.64
N ASN A 703 -15.80 10.24 -1.99
CA ASN A 703 -15.36 8.99 -2.64
C ASN A 703 -15.96 7.83 -1.89
N GLY A 704 -16.42 6.81 -2.62
CA GLY A 704 -16.91 5.57 -2.06
C GLY A 704 -16.41 4.39 -2.86
N ASP A 705 -16.04 3.31 -2.18
CA ASP A 705 -15.72 2.03 -2.79
C ASP A 705 -16.46 0.90 -2.06
N MET A 706 -16.90 -0.08 -2.82
CA MET A 706 -17.48 -1.32 -2.32
C MET A 706 -16.89 -2.49 -3.10
N THR A 707 -16.46 -3.52 -2.38
CA THR A 707 -15.96 -4.77 -2.98
C THR A 707 -16.68 -5.93 -2.34
N TRP A 708 -17.17 -6.85 -3.14
CA TRP A 708 -17.64 -8.17 -2.73
C TRP A 708 -16.81 -9.23 -3.45
N ALA A 709 -16.34 -10.21 -2.69
CA ALA A 709 -15.59 -11.34 -3.23
C ALA A 709 -16.11 -12.65 -2.64
N ASN A 710 -16.22 -13.66 -3.49
CA ASN A 710 -16.64 -15.02 -3.13
C ASN A 710 -15.72 -16.04 -3.78
N THR A 711 -15.37 -17.09 -3.05
CA THR A 711 -14.53 -18.17 -3.53
C THR A 711 -15.29 -19.49 -3.51
N VAL A 712 -15.53 -20.04 -4.68
CA VAL A 712 -16.10 -21.40 -4.84
C VAL A 712 -14.95 -22.41 -4.78
N ASN A 713 -15.16 -23.54 -4.10
CA ASN A 713 -14.13 -24.55 -3.83
C ASN A 713 -12.87 -23.97 -3.17
N SER A 714 -13.06 -23.03 -2.23
CA SER A 714 -11.92 -22.41 -1.52
C SER A 714 -11.07 -23.48 -0.84
N VAL A 715 -9.75 -23.43 -1.07
CA VAL A 715 -8.81 -24.27 -0.34
C VAL A 715 -8.64 -23.70 1.07
N THR A 716 -8.94 -24.49 2.08
CA THR A 716 -8.74 -24.19 3.50
C THR A 716 -8.04 -25.38 4.17
N ARG A 717 -7.76 -25.30 5.46
CA ARG A 717 -7.18 -26.39 6.22
C ARG A 717 -8.24 -27.14 7.00
N ALA A 718 -8.24 -28.47 6.91
CA ALA A 718 -8.82 -29.35 7.92
C ALA A 718 -7.79 -29.53 9.03
N VAL A 719 -8.22 -29.39 10.27
CA VAL A 719 -7.35 -29.48 11.46
C VAL A 719 -7.90 -30.58 12.37
N THR A 720 -7.04 -31.53 12.72
CA THR A 720 -7.34 -32.58 13.71
C THR A 720 -6.47 -32.34 14.94
N TYR A 721 -7.11 -32.33 16.10
CA TYR A 721 -6.45 -32.18 17.39
C TYR A 721 -6.22 -33.53 18.05
N ASN A 722 -5.01 -33.74 18.55
CA ASN A 722 -4.69 -34.86 19.39
C ASN A 722 -4.84 -34.44 20.85
N THR A 723 -5.82 -34.98 21.54
CA THR A 723 -6.15 -34.63 22.94
C THR A 723 -5.10 -35.11 23.94
N GLN A 724 -4.33 -36.16 23.63
CA GLN A 724 -3.29 -36.67 24.51
C GLN A 724 -1.99 -35.90 24.38
N THR A 725 -1.54 -35.66 23.16
CA THR A 725 -0.28 -34.95 22.91
C THR A 725 -0.43 -33.43 22.89
N GLY A 726 -1.66 -32.91 22.74
CA GLY A 726 -1.94 -31.49 22.48
C GLY A 726 -1.45 -30.99 21.13
N GLY A 727 -0.99 -31.90 20.26
CA GLY A 727 -0.53 -31.59 18.91
C GLY A 727 -1.68 -31.42 17.93
N ILE A 728 -1.40 -30.82 16.77
CA ILE A 728 -2.34 -30.67 15.65
C ILE A 728 -1.78 -31.31 14.39
N GLU A 729 -2.67 -31.94 13.64
CA GLU A 729 -2.42 -32.34 12.29
C GLU A 729 -3.31 -31.55 11.34
N SER A 730 -2.75 -31.00 10.27
CA SER A 730 -3.52 -30.22 9.33
C SER A 730 -3.24 -30.60 7.88
N TYR A 731 -4.28 -30.57 7.04
CA TYR A 731 -4.16 -30.81 5.60
C TYR A 731 -5.17 -29.92 4.82
N PRO A 732 -4.83 -29.53 3.58
CA PRO A 732 -5.69 -28.66 2.79
C PRO A 732 -6.90 -29.41 2.22
N VAL A 733 -8.06 -28.75 2.22
CA VAL A 733 -9.33 -29.29 1.71
C VAL A 733 -10.10 -28.20 0.96
N ASN A 734 -10.99 -28.61 0.03
CA ASN A 734 -11.90 -27.66 -0.62
C ASN A 734 -13.18 -27.49 0.19
N VAL A 735 -13.57 -26.24 0.42
CA VAL A 735 -14.85 -25.88 1.06
C VAL A 735 -15.55 -24.78 0.28
N ASN A 736 -16.87 -24.68 0.46
CA ASN A 736 -17.66 -23.56 -0.06
C ASN A 736 -18.18 -22.70 1.09
N GLY A 737 -18.45 -21.42 0.79
CA GLY A 737 -19.02 -20.46 1.72
C GLY A 737 -18.05 -19.40 2.22
N ASN A 738 -16.81 -19.34 1.68
CA ASN A 738 -15.88 -18.26 1.95
C ASN A 738 -16.20 -17.03 1.09
N TRP A 739 -16.58 -15.93 1.74
CA TRP A 739 -16.84 -14.67 1.07
C TRP A 739 -16.48 -13.48 1.96
N ASN A 740 -16.23 -12.34 1.34
CA ASN A 740 -16.05 -11.08 2.03
C ASN A 740 -16.73 -9.93 1.29
N ALA A 741 -17.22 -8.96 2.05
CA ALA A 741 -17.74 -7.70 1.54
C ALA A 741 -17.09 -6.54 2.31
N ARG A 742 -16.67 -5.52 1.61
CA ARG A 742 -16.05 -4.32 2.18
C ARG A 742 -16.62 -3.09 1.52
N ALA A 743 -16.97 -2.09 2.32
CA ALA A 743 -17.36 -0.78 1.82
C ALA A 743 -16.59 0.30 2.57
N THR A 744 -16.18 1.35 1.87
CA THR A 744 -15.51 2.51 2.45
C THR A 744 -16.10 3.77 1.84
N VAL A 745 -16.37 4.77 2.68
CA VAL A 745 -16.76 6.11 2.25
C VAL A 745 -15.79 7.11 2.84
N ARG A 746 -15.31 8.03 2.02
CA ARG A 746 -14.42 9.11 2.41
C ARG A 746 -15.01 10.44 1.95
N TYR A 747 -15.08 11.36 2.87
CA TYR A 747 -15.37 12.77 2.60
C TYR A 747 -14.16 13.60 2.95
N GLN A 748 -13.78 14.52 2.06
CA GLN A 748 -12.67 15.42 2.28
C GLN A 748 -12.99 16.81 1.75
N LYS A 749 -12.77 17.81 2.59
CA LYS A 749 -12.98 19.21 2.23
C LYS A 749 -11.94 20.11 2.85
N ARG A 750 -11.48 21.08 2.07
CA ARG A 750 -10.66 22.18 2.55
C ARG A 750 -11.51 23.45 2.65
N ILE A 751 -11.39 24.17 3.77
CA ILE A 751 -12.17 25.36 4.09
C ILE A 751 -11.21 26.53 4.26
N LYS A 752 -11.41 27.61 3.51
CA LYS A 752 -10.62 28.84 3.58
C LYS A 752 -9.09 28.62 3.54
N ARG A 753 -8.60 27.65 2.76
CA ARG A 753 -7.18 27.30 2.59
C ARG A 753 -6.40 26.90 3.85
N ARG A 754 -6.93 27.14 5.04
CA ARG A 754 -6.26 26.89 6.33
C ARG A 754 -6.79 25.68 7.07
N PHE A 755 -8.06 25.35 6.87
CA PHE A 755 -8.70 24.23 7.56
C PHE A 755 -8.96 23.09 6.58
N SER A 756 -8.75 21.87 7.03
CA SER A 756 -9.08 20.66 6.32
C SER A 756 -9.87 19.71 7.21
N VAL A 757 -10.88 19.08 6.64
CA VAL A 757 -11.65 18.02 7.31
C VAL A 757 -11.59 16.79 6.43
N THR A 758 -11.21 15.67 6.99
CA THR A 758 -11.28 14.36 6.35
C THR A 758 -12.05 13.43 7.26
N ALA A 759 -13.12 12.85 6.76
CA ALA A 759 -13.88 11.81 7.43
C ALA A 759 -13.84 10.55 6.58
N ARG A 760 -13.55 9.41 7.20
CA ARG A 760 -13.55 8.10 6.55
C ARG A 760 -14.31 7.13 7.42
N THR A 761 -15.24 6.41 6.82
CA THR A 761 -15.93 5.30 7.49
C THR A 761 -15.84 4.06 6.62
N GLY A 762 -15.71 2.91 7.23
CA GLY A 762 -15.63 1.63 6.53
C GLY A 762 -16.31 0.52 7.30
N ALA A 763 -16.87 -0.42 6.56
CA ALA A 763 -17.42 -1.66 7.07
C ALA A 763 -16.83 -2.84 6.28
N SER A 764 -16.51 -3.92 6.98
CA SER A 764 -16.06 -5.17 6.38
C SER A 764 -16.76 -6.33 7.05
N PHE A 765 -17.33 -7.20 6.24
CA PHE A 765 -17.98 -8.43 6.65
C PHE A 765 -17.30 -9.60 5.95
N SER A 766 -17.01 -10.68 6.67
CA SER A 766 -16.49 -11.89 6.06
C SER A 766 -17.05 -13.15 6.73
N GLN A 767 -17.21 -14.17 5.94
CA GLN A 767 -17.50 -15.54 6.38
C GLN A 767 -16.32 -16.42 5.98
N ASN A 768 -15.75 -17.09 6.98
CA ASN A 768 -14.67 -18.04 6.81
C ASN A 768 -15.14 -19.43 7.26
N VAL A 769 -14.88 -20.42 6.44
CA VAL A 769 -15.23 -21.82 6.68
C VAL A 769 -13.95 -22.64 6.77
N SER A 770 -13.87 -23.48 7.79
CA SER A 770 -12.81 -24.48 7.99
C SER A 770 -13.42 -25.81 8.42
N LEU A 771 -12.62 -26.87 8.44
CA LEU A 771 -13.00 -28.17 8.97
C LEU A 771 -12.16 -28.45 10.21
N ILE A 772 -12.83 -28.88 11.30
CA ILE A 772 -12.19 -29.14 12.59
C ILE A 772 -12.60 -30.53 13.08
N ASN A 773 -11.63 -31.34 13.50
CA ASN A 773 -11.84 -32.62 14.18
C ASN A 773 -11.11 -32.57 15.53
N GLU A 774 -11.86 -32.76 16.60
CA GLU A 774 -11.34 -32.75 17.99
C GLU A 774 -10.88 -34.17 18.45
N GLY A 775 -10.58 -35.06 17.50
CA GLY A 775 -10.02 -36.37 17.78
C GLY A 775 -11.02 -37.44 18.25
N GLN A 776 -12.30 -37.07 18.43
CA GLN A 776 -13.35 -37.96 18.88
C GLN A 776 -14.34 -38.37 17.79
N GLN A 777 -14.19 -37.86 16.59
CA GLN A 777 -15.13 -38.06 15.48
C GLN A 777 -14.42 -38.69 14.28
N GLU A 778 -15.14 -39.51 13.53
CA GLU A 778 -14.63 -40.08 12.27
C GLU A 778 -14.46 -39.03 11.15
N MET A 779 -15.25 -37.94 11.19
CA MET A 779 -15.20 -36.89 10.16
C MET A 779 -15.06 -35.52 10.79
N PRO A 780 -14.27 -34.60 10.15
CA PRO A 780 -14.14 -33.23 10.61
C PRO A 780 -15.46 -32.46 10.46
N GLU A 781 -15.83 -31.72 11.50
CA GLU A 781 -17.00 -30.82 11.50
C GLU A 781 -16.71 -29.49 10.82
N ARG A 782 -17.75 -28.92 10.24
CA ARG A 782 -17.69 -27.60 9.61
C ARG A 782 -17.73 -26.49 10.64
N SER A 783 -16.66 -25.74 10.76
CA SER A 783 -16.57 -24.51 11.57
C SER A 783 -16.76 -23.27 10.69
N THR A 784 -17.74 -22.45 11.02
CA THR A 784 -18.04 -21.21 10.28
C THR A 784 -17.87 -20.02 11.20
N THR A 785 -17.04 -19.06 10.77
CA THR A 785 -16.79 -17.83 11.52
C THR A 785 -17.25 -16.62 10.71
N HIS A 786 -18.03 -15.76 11.36
CA HIS A 786 -18.44 -14.47 10.85
C HIS A 786 -17.60 -13.38 11.50
N ASN A 787 -16.96 -12.55 10.70
CA ASN A 787 -16.20 -11.39 11.17
C ASN A 787 -16.83 -10.10 10.67
N THR A 788 -17.08 -9.18 11.59
CA THR A 788 -17.55 -7.83 11.31
C THR A 788 -16.49 -6.85 11.78
N THR A 789 -16.08 -5.92 10.92
CA THR A 789 -15.21 -4.81 11.29
C THR A 789 -15.85 -3.50 10.83
N LEU A 790 -16.06 -2.59 11.76
CA LEU A 790 -16.47 -1.22 11.49
C LEU A 790 -15.32 -0.31 11.88
N ASN A 791 -15.05 0.72 11.10
CA ASN A 791 -14.05 1.71 11.42
C ASN A 791 -14.51 3.11 11.02
N ALA A 792 -14.15 4.10 11.82
CA ALA A 792 -14.34 5.51 11.54
C ALA A 792 -13.04 6.26 11.87
N ASN A 793 -12.65 7.15 10.99
CA ASN A 793 -11.52 8.05 11.17
C ASN A 793 -12.01 9.47 10.87
N LEU A 794 -11.70 10.41 11.77
CA LEU A 794 -11.95 11.83 11.59
C LEU A 794 -10.64 12.58 11.79
N ARG A 795 -10.25 13.39 10.82
CA ARG A 795 -9.09 14.27 10.91
C ARG A 795 -9.50 15.70 10.66
N PHE A 796 -9.10 16.56 11.55
CA PHE A 796 -9.20 18.00 11.43
C PHE A 796 -7.80 18.59 11.39
N GLY A 797 -7.49 19.35 10.32
CA GLY A 797 -6.21 20.02 10.13
C GLY A 797 -6.37 21.53 10.11
N TYR A 798 -5.49 22.25 10.81
CA TYR A 798 -5.35 23.68 10.74
C TYR A 798 -3.91 24.05 10.38
N GLN A 799 -3.72 24.82 9.31
CA GLN A 799 -2.41 25.19 8.76
C GLN A 799 -2.25 26.72 8.68
N PRO A 800 -1.89 27.39 9.78
CA PRO A 800 -1.49 28.79 9.77
C PRO A 800 -0.13 28.98 9.06
N GLN A 801 0.27 30.25 8.86
CA GLN A 801 1.56 30.54 8.19
C GLN A 801 2.79 30.10 9.00
N TRP A 802 2.65 30.09 10.33
CA TRP A 802 3.72 29.79 11.29
C TRP A 802 3.76 28.35 11.77
N GLY A 803 2.91 27.44 11.24
CA GLY A 803 2.91 26.08 11.76
C GLY A 803 1.83 25.18 11.16
N GLY A 804 1.48 24.15 11.90
CA GLY A 804 0.41 23.22 11.58
C GLY A 804 -0.07 22.48 12.82
N PHE A 805 -1.36 22.13 12.82
CA PHE A 805 -2.02 21.36 13.86
C PHE A 805 -2.96 20.37 13.20
N ASP A 806 -2.85 19.10 13.55
CA ASP A 806 -3.74 18.04 13.11
C ASP A 806 -4.28 17.28 14.33
N LEU A 807 -5.60 17.20 14.43
CA LEU A 807 -6.32 16.37 15.38
C LEU A 807 -6.89 15.17 14.64
N THR A 808 -6.61 13.95 15.13
CA THR A 808 -7.12 12.71 14.56
C THR A 808 -7.86 11.91 15.61
N GLY A 809 -9.01 11.36 15.23
CA GLY A 809 -9.76 10.39 16.01
C GLY A 809 -9.99 9.13 15.19
N ASP A 810 -9.59 7.97 15.71
CA ASP A 810 -9.81 6.68 15.12
C ASP A 810 -10.69 5.83 16.05
N TRP A 811 -11.68 5.19 15.47
CA TRP A 811 -12.50 4.20 16.13
C TRP A 811 -12.56 2.95 15.28
N ARG A 812 -12.40 1.79 15.91
CA ARG A 812 -12.54 0.49 15.26
C ARG A 812 -13.29 -0.47 16.16
N PHE A 813 -14.33 -1.05 15.62
CA PHE A 813 -15.08 -2.14 16.23
C PHE A 813 -14.84 -3.41 15.44
N ARG A 814 -14.51 -4.49 16.12
CA ARG A 814 -14.42 -5.84 15.58
C ARG A 814 -15.30 -6.76 16.37
N HIS A 815 -16.00 -7.62 15.67
CA HIS A 815 -16.83 -8.67 16.26
C HIS A 815 -16.64 -9.94 15.46
N SER A 816 -16.31 -11.03 16.13
CA SER A 816 -16.11 -12.36 15.55
C SER A 816 -17.03 -13.34 16.26
N THR A 817 -17.82 -14.10 15.50
CA THR A 817 -18.70 -15.16 16.03
C THR A 817 -18.37 -16.47 15.35
N ASN A 818 -18.25 -17.54 16.11
CA ASN A 818 -18.08 -18.89 15.62
C ASN A 818 -19.36 -19.71 15.87
N LEU A 819 -19.95 -20.22 14.77
CA LEU A 819 -21.24 -20.94 14.85
C LEU A 819 -21.10 -22.33 15.46
N LEU A 820 -19.93 -22.98 15.34
CA LEU A 820 -19.73 -24.33 15.89
C LEU A 820 -19.66 -24.31 17.40
N ARG A 821 -19.22 -23.20 18.00
CA ARG A 821 -18.97 -23.05 19.44
C ARG A 821 -19.93 -22.12 20.13
N GLU A 822 -20.78 -21.46 19.37
CA GLU A 822 -21.76 -20.48 19.89
C GLU A 822 -21.07 -19.33 20.66
N THR A 823 -19.78 -19.04 20.33
CA THR A 823 -19.01 -17.98 20.99
C THR A 823 -18.94 -16.71 20.14
N GLY A 824 -18.84 -15.58 20.80
CA GLY A 824 -18.67 -14.29 20.16
C GLY A 824 -17.73 -13.39 20.95
N ASP A 825 -16.69 -12.89 20.25
CA ASP A 825 -15.72 -11.95 20.80
C ASP A 825 -15.83 -10.60 20.11
N TYR A 826 -15.69 -9.54 20.87
CA TYR A 826 -15.63 -8.19 20.31
C TYR A 826 -14.45 -7.39 20.88
N THR A 827 -13.94 -6.45 20.07
CA THR A 827 -12.98 -5.44 20.50
C THR A 827 -13.37 -4.07 19.97
N ARG A 828 -13.14 -3.03 20.77
CA ARG A 828 -13.29 -1.62 20.40
C ARG A 828 -11.97 -0.94 20.64
N ASP A 829 -11.32 -0.51 19.57
CA ASP A 829 -10.07 0.27 19.61
C ASP A 829 -10.40 1.73 19.41
N TYR A 830 -9.82 2.60 20.24
CA TYR A 830 -9.91 4.05 20.14
C TYR A 830 -8.51 4.65 20.10
N ARG A 831 -8.30 5.62 19.24
CA ARG A 831 -7.07 6.40 19.22
C ARG A 831 -7.38 7.86 19.00
N LEU A 832 -6.77 8.72 19.81
CA LEU A 832 -6.79 10.17 19.67
C LEU A 832 -5.37 10.63 19.44
N GLY A 833 -5.11 11.31 18.31
CA GLY A 833 -3.79 11.79 17.95
C GLY A 833 -3.78 13.30 17.76
N VAL A 834 -2.77 13.96 18.32
CA VAL A 834 -2.48 15.37 18.11
C VAL A 834 -1.08 15.50 17.52
N ASN A 835 -0.99 16.08 16.33
CA ASN A 835 0.28 16.41 15.69
C ASN A 835 0.36 17.94 15.55
N ALA A 836 1.38 18.54 16.09
CA ALA A 836 1.59 19.98 15.99
C ALA A 836 3.04 20.30 15.63
N TYR A 837 3.22 21.34 14.84
CA TYR A 837 4.53 21.94 14.65
C TYR A 837 4.42 23.46 14.56
N ALA A 838 5.45 24.15 15.02
CA ALA A 838 5.57 25.59 14.96
C ALA A 838 6.93 26.00 14.40
N ASP A 839 6.91 26.88 13.41
CA ASP A 839 8.08 27.53 12.83
C ASP A 839 8.33 28.84 13.59
N LEU A 840 9.39 28.88 14.38
CA LEU A 840 9.78 30.01 15.22
C LEU A 840 10.84 30.90 14.52
N PRO A 841 10.99 32.17 14.92
CA PRO A 841 12.07 33.00 14.42
C PRO A 841 13.45 32.36 14.60
N GLY A 842 14.43 32.73 13.78
CA GLY A 842 15.79 32.20 13.86
C GLY A 842 15.99 30.83 13.22
N GLY A 843 14.99 30.31 12.49
CA GLY A 843 15.10 28.99 11.82
C GLY A 843 14.86 27.80 12.75
N ILE A 844 14.20 28.04 13.87
CA ILE A 844 13.86 27.01 14.85
C ILE A 844 12.48 26.43 14.51
N GLN A 845 12.35 25.10 14.59
CA GLN A 845 11.08 24.41 14.46
C GLN A 845 10.88 23.48 15.65
N LEU A 846 9.75 23.60 16.29
CA LEU A 846 9.29 22.68 17.34
C LEU A 846 8.22 21.77 16.74
N ARG A 847 8.32 20.46 17.00
CA ARG A 847 7.29 19.47 16.63
C ARG A 847 6.94 18.61 17.84
N SER A 848 5.68 18.29 17.98
CA SER A 848 5.16 17.42 19.02
C SER A 848 4.07 16.51 18.43
N ASP A 849 4.18 15.22 18.68
CA ASP A 849 3.22 14.20 18.25
C ASP A 849 2.79 13.42 19.50
N VAL A 850 1.50 13.47 19.86
CA VAL A 850 0.92 12.78 21.00
C VAL A 850 -0.19 11.87 20.50
N ASP A 851 -0.09 10.59 20.82
CA ASP A 851 -1.10 9.58 20.50
C ASP A 851 -1.57 8.92 21.81
N TYR A 852 -2.85 9.07 22.14
CA TYR A 852 -3.51 8.30 23.19
C TYR A 852 -4.32 7.17 22.53
N SER A 853 -4.10 5.95 22.97
CA SER A 853 -4.88 4.79 22.50
C SER A 853 -5.35 3.98 23.70
N PHE A 854 -6.58 3.49 23.60
CA PHE A 854 -7.17 2.58 24.55
C PHE A 854 -8.06 1.55 23.86
N ARG A 855 -8.24 0.41 24.50
CA ARG A 855 -9.00 -0.72 23.99
C ARG A 855 -9.91 -1.28 25.07
N ASN A 856 -11.09 -1.74 24.65
CA ASN A 856 -11.95 -2.57 25.48
C ASN A 856 -12.57 -3.72 24.64
N GLY A 857 -13.06 -4.74 25.28
CA GLY A 857 -13.66 -5.90 24.61
C GLY A 857 -13.72 -7.13 25.49
N THR A 858 -14.04 -8.28 24.89
CA THR A 858 -14.08 -9.57 25.55
C THR A 858 -12.70 -9.93 26.10
N ASN A 859 -12.62 -10.33 27.36
CA ASN A 859 -11.37 -10.71 28.05
C ASN A 859 -10.27 -9.62 27.99
N ILE A 860 -10.65 -8.36 28.05
CA ILE A 860 -9.74 -7.23 28.14
C ILE A 860 -10.02 -6.48 29.43
N THR A 861 -9.00 -6.40 30.29
CA THR A 861 -9.08 -5.62 31.53
C THR A 861 -9.05 -4.13 31.17
N PRO A 862 -10.03 -3.32 31.59
CA PRO A 862 -10.02 -1.89 31.31
C PRO A 862 -8.76 -1.21 31.84
N GLY A 863 -8.10 -0.41 31.01
CA GLY A 863 -6.89 0.33 31.35
C GLY A 863 -5.56 -0.44 31.12
N GLU A 864 -5.59 -1.76 30.98
CA GLU A 864 -4.39 -2.56 30.77
C GLU A 864 -3.68 -2.20 29.46
N ASP A 865 -4.42 -1.92 28.41
CA ASP A 865 -3.93 -1.58 27.06
C ASP A 865 -3.81 -0.08 26.83
N ASP A 866 -4.11 0.75 27.82
CA ASP A 866 -4.06 2.20 27.68
C ASP A 866 -2.60 2.66 27.56
N GLN A 867 -2.34 3.54 26.60
CA GLN A 867 -1.02 4.11 26.40
C GLN A 867 -1.09 5.52 25.83
N VAL A 868 -0.18 6.37 26.31
CA VAL A 868 0.10 7.67 25.72
C VAL A 868 1.51 7.67 25.14
N VAL A 869 1.63 7.72 23.83
CA VAL A 869 2.94 7.84 23.16
C VAL A 869 3.16 9.28 22.77
N TRP A 870 4.16 9.90 23.39
CA TRP A 870 4.53 11.28 23.13
C TRP A 870 5.93 11.35 22.53
N ASN A 871 6.02 11.93 21.32
CA ASN A 871 7.28 12.22 20.65
C ASN A 871 7.43 13.72 20.44
N ALA A 872 8.64 14.24 20.57
CA ALA A 872 8.94 15.64 20.30
C ALA A 872 10.25 15.80 19.54
N SER A 873 10.38 16.87 18.77
CA SER A 873 11.64 17.25 18.17
C SER A 873 11.82 18.75 18.11
N LEU A 874 13.07 19.18 18.31
CA LEU A 874 13.52 20.54 18.14
C LEU A 874 14.56 20.56 17.03
N SER A 875 14.28 21.26 15.94
CA SER A 875 15.21 21.44 14.80
C SER A 875 15.63 22.89 14.70
N TRP A 876 16.92 23.13 14.54
CA TRP A 876 17.48 24.44 14.32
C TRP A 876 18.23 24.48 12.98
N ARG A 877 17.75 25.35 12.07
CA ARG A 877 18.33 25.56 10.76
C ARG A 877 19.13 26.83 10.74
N PHE A 878 20.41 26.73 10.43
CA PHE A 878 21.37 27.81 10.48
C PHE A 878 22.27 27.80 9.23
N LEU A 879 23.26 28.69 9.16
CA LEU A 879 24.06 29.04 7.98
C LEU A 879 23.25 29.75 6.89
N LYS A 880 24.01 30.34 5.95
CA LYS A 880 23.43 31.06 4.82
C LYS A 880 22.57 30.09 3.99
N GLN A 881 21.36 30.51 3.62
CA GLN A 881 20.35 29.67 2.94
C GLN A 881 19.89 28.45 3.76
N LYS A 882 20.04 28.48 5.08
CA LYS A 882 19.60 27.39 6.00
C LYS A 882 20.15 26.00 5.63
N LYS A 883 21.40 25.95 5.15
CA LYS A 883 22.04 24.72 4.65
C LYS A 883 22.35 23.69 5.71
N ALA A 884 22.48 24.11 6.98
CA ALA A 884 22.74 23.21 8.08
C ALA A 884 21.51 23.10 8.99
N GLU A 885 21.21 21.90 9.46
CA GLU A 885 20.15 21.59 10.39
C GLU A 885 20.69 20.71 11.52
N LEU A 886 20.43 21.11 12.76
CA LEU A 886 20.66 20.31 13.96
C LEU A 886 19.29 19.93 14.54
N THR A 887 19.04 18.64 14.70
CA THR A 887 17.77 18.12 15.19
C THR A 887 18.00 17.28 16.44
N PHE A 888 17.34 17.67 17.54
CA PHE A 888 17.16 16.83 18.72
C PHE A 888 15.77 16.16 18.61
N TYR A 889 15.73 14.85 18.63
CA TYR A 889 14.50 14.05 18.59
C TYR A 889 14.39 13.20 19.85
N TRP A 890 13.21 13.22 20.48
CA TRP A 890 12.91 12.40 21.65
C TRP A 890 11.65 11.58 21.36
N ALA A 891 11.78 10.27 21.36
CA ALA A 891 10.71 9.31 21.13
C ALA A 891 10.19 8.75 22.43
N ASP A 892 8.88 8.58 22.53
CA ASP A 892 8.17 7.96 23.64
C ASP A 892 8.62 8.54 24.99
N ILE A 893 8.47 9.87 25.15
CA ILE A 893 8.95 10.64 26.31
C ILE A 893 8.43 10.05 27.61
N LEU A 894 7.20 9.53 27.62
CA LEU A 894 6.56 8.94 28.80
C LEU A 894 6.92 7.45 29.01
N SER A 895 7.65 6.84 28.06
CA SER A 895 8.03 5.40 28.07
C SER A 895 6.84 4.46 28.25
N GLN A 896 5.70 4.80 27.61
CA GLN A 896 4.46 4.03 27.73
C GLN A 896 4.14 3.18 26.52
N LYS A 897 4.99 3.19 25.49
CA LYS A 897 4.73 2.43 24.27
C LYS A 897 4.75 0.94 24.53
N LYS A 898 3.63 0.30 24.33
CA LYS A 898 3.45 -1.16 24.38
C LYS A 898 3.36 -1.72 22.96
N ASN A 899 3.97 -2.85 22.72
CA ASN A 899 3.79 -3.57 21.44
C ASN A 899 3.08 -4.88 21.68
N PHE A 900 1.82 -4.84 21.55
CA PHE A 900 0.90 -5.90 21.78
C PHE A 900 -0.04 -6.06 20.60
N THR A 901 -0.26 -7.29 20.16
CA THR A 901 -1.21 -7.62 19.12
C THR A 901 -2.14 -8.72 19.59
N ARG A 902 -3.45 -8.53 19.38
CA ARG A 902 -4.48 -9.52 19.67
C ARG A 902 -5.29 -9.82 18.43
N SER A 903 -5.52 -11.09 18.16
CA SER A 903 -6.35 -11.55 17.06
C SER A 903 -7.26 -12.69 17.50
N VAL A 904 -8.49 -12.67 17.00
CA VAL A 904 -9.50 -13.72 17.20
C VAL A 904 -9.77 -14.39 15.86
N SER A 905 -9.78 -15.70 15.85
CA SER A 905 -10.08 -16.54 14.69
C SER A 905 -11.13 -17.61 15.04
N SER A 906 -11.52 -18.40 14.05
CA SER A 906 -12.40 -19.57 14.26
C SER A 906 -11.79 -20.63 15.20
N SER A 907 -10.48 -20.65 15.34
CA SER A 907 -9.76 -21.67 16.11
C SER A 907 -9.28 -21.19 17.49
N GLY A 908 -9.35 -19.88 17.79
CA GLY A 908 -8.90 -19.37 19.07
C GLY A 908 -8.59 -17.90 19.10
N LEU A 909 -8.19 -17.44 20.28
CA LEU A 909 -7.68 -16.11 20.55
C LEU A 909 -6.14 -16.20 20.63
N SER A 910 -5.47 -15.29 19.98
CA SER A 910 -4.00 -15.16 20.03
C SER A 910 -3.61 -13.77 20.50
N GLU A 911 -2.71 -13.74 21.47
CA GLU A 911 -2.11 -12.52 21.99
C GLU A 911 -0.59 -12.61 21.92
N ARG A 912 0.05 -11.54 21.50
CA ARG A 912 1.51 -11.48 21.37
C ARG A 912 2.04 -10.16 21.89
N HIS A 913 2.98 -10.23 22.80
CA HIS A 913 3.78 -9.13 23.30
C HIS A 913 5.18 -9.17 22.71
N THR A 914 5.72 -8.01 22.36
CA THR A 914 7.08 -7.90 21.83
C THR A 914 7.83 -6.85 22.61
N GLN A 915 9.04 -7.16 23.05
CA GLN A 915 9.88 -6.21 23.79
C GLN A 915 10.26 -5.04 22.88
N GLN A 916 10.00 -3.82 23.36
CA GLN A 916 10.33 -2.59 22.65
C GLN A 916 11.30 -1.72 23.43
N ILE A 917 12.05 -0.89 22.72
CA ILE A 917 12.79 0.21 23.32
C ILE A 917 11.75 1.21 23.81
N GLY A 918 11.79 1.56 25.10
CA GLY A 918 11.01 2.64 25.66
C GLY A 918 11.52 4.01 25.19
N SER A 919 11.57 4.97 26.11
CA SER A 919 12.03 6.32 25.81
C SER A 919 13.47 6.36 25.29
N TRP A 920 13.72 7.04 24.17
CA TRP A 920 15.06 7.28 23.65
C TRP A 920 15.15 8.63 22.94
N PHE A 921 16.36 9.20 22.88
CA PHE A 921 16.62 10.45 22.19
C PHE A 921 17.81 10.33 21.24
N MET A 922 17.88 11.24 20.27
CA MET A 922 18.96 11.32 19.30
C MET A 922 19.21 12.75 18.86
N LEU A 923 20.50 13.10 18.74
CA LEU A 923 20.96 14.35 18.12
C LEU A 923 21.46 14.02 16.71
N SER A 924 20.92 14.71 15.70
CA SER A 924 21.27 14.54 14.29
C SER A 924 21.71 15.85 13.67
N PHE A 925 22.78 15.84 12.90
CA PHE A 925 23.22 16.96 12.09
C PHE A 925 23.03 16.63 10.62
N LYS A 926 22.44 17.57 9.85
CA LYS A 926 22.24 17.47 8.40
C LYS A 926 22.82 18.69 7.71
N TYR A 927 23.53 18.47 6.61
CA TYR A 927 24.03 19.54 5.76
C TYR A 927 23.55 19.31 4.32
N CYS A 928 22.96 20.37 3.73
CA CYS A 928 22.44 20.36 2.36
C CYS A 928 23.21 21.35 1.50
N PHE A 929 23.59 20.94 0.29
CA PHE A 929 24.19 21.84 -0.69
C PHE A 929 23.66 21.56 -2.10
N ASN A 930 23.45 22.64 -2.85
CA ASN A 930 22.98 22.59 -4.22
C ASN A 930 24.07 23.22 -5.11
N LYS A 931 24.35 22.58 -6.24
CA LYS A 931 25.30 23.06 -7.24
C LYS A 931 24.70 22.94 -8.64
N GLN A 932 24.58 24.05 -9.33
CA GLN A 932 24.22 24.07 -10.76
C GLN A 932 25.36 23.44 -11.57
N LEU A 933 25.04 22.40 -12.41
CA LEU A 933 26.00 21.70 -13.26
C LEU A 933 25.83 22.10 -14.72
#